data_2192019c9750d58c5fdc9e58b8969014
#
_entry.id   2192019c9750d58c5fdc9e58b8969014
#
_cell.length_a   1.000
_cell.length_b   1.000
_cell.length_c   1.000
_cell.angle_alpha   90.00
_cell.angle_beta   90.00
_cell.angle_gamma   90.00
#
_symmetry.space_group_name_H-M   'P 1'
#
loop_
_entity.id
_entity.type
_entity.pdbx_description
1 polymer ?
#
loop_
_entity_poly.entity_id
_entity_poly.type
_entity_poly.pdbx_seq_one_letter_code
_entity_poly.pdbx_strand_id
1 'polypeptide(L)'
;MPGVSNAVFLSYASEDAEAAERIATALRAAGVEVWFDKSELRGGDVWDRQIRQQIHDCRLFIALISAHTEARDEGYFRREWRLAIERAGDMAERKAFIVPVVIDGTNERGASVPDRFREVQWTQLPEGQTPAGFVQRVQHLLAPPSTAGRPAVTAATSPPVISDPLRASRRSKAAVGAIVAVLAAASVYLLVARLWIPKRPADQPVATTAAAPAAPVNAASFAPPPRSIAVLPFVNMSGDKEQEYFSEGLTEELLNSLSRINELQVAARTSSFSFEGQHPDIATVAHRLNVASVLEGSVRRSGHTIRITAQLNNAVTGFHIWSQAYDRDLGDVLQLQTEIATAVAAALKVTLLGDAAARIELGGTRDPDALDAYLRANSTHRHGERDQSAAIAAYSQAIHFDPNYALAFAGRSVAHSVAANWLTGEAMRKERDQAQADARQSVVLAPELAEGHLALAVLAENSLDFPQATTEFERALALAPGNVRVLGDYGVFAVYMGRADAGITAIRRAAVLDPLNPAVRGRLGTALLYARRYDEALTAYQALINLDPGYPLGYASRGVAYYTLGDLQSARASCEAKPDIVPSRFCLAFTYEKLGRHADAVAMLAKVQAENGDAFPYYYATVHAQWGNIGKALEWLETAYRLRDSNLDSLKVDPFIDPLRKEPRFQAIERELKFPQ
;
A
#
# COMPACT_ATOMS: atom_id res chain seq x y z
N MET A 1 -18.72 -13.14 15.85
CA MET A 1 -18.13 -12.05 16.64
C MET A 1 -17.66 -12.62 17.96
N PRO A 2 -16.38 -12.54 18.34
CA PRO A 2 -15.96 -12.87 19.70
C PRO A 2 -16.65 -11.89 20.65
N GLY A 3 -17.15 -12.37 21.79
CA GLY A 3 -17.98 -11.60 22.71
C GLY A 3 -17.18 -10.50 23.38
N VAL A 4 -17.70 -9.27 23.35
CA VAL A 4 -17.21 -8.16 24.19
C VAL A 4 -17.28 -8.64 25.65
N SER A 5 -16.14 -8.68 26.35
CA SER A 5 -16.08 -9.02 27.78
C SER A 5 -16.86 -8.00 28.58
N ASN A 6 -17.52 -8.43 29.66
CA ASN A 6 -18.24 -7.53 30.56
C ASN A 6 -17.30 -6.85 31.57
N ALA A 7 -16.01 -6.75 31.22
CA ALA A 7 -14.94 -6.21 32.04
C ALA A 7 -14.84 -4.68 31.99
N VAL A 8 -14.32 -4.11 33.06
CA VAL A 8 -13.93 -2.70 33.19
C VAL A 8 -12.42 -2.61 33.07
N PHE A 9 -11.90 -1.70 32.23
CA PHE A 9 -10.50 -1.33 32.21
C PHE A 9 -10.26 -0.10 33.10
N LEU A 10 -9.30 -0.18 34.03
CA LEU A 10 -8.98 0.90 34.95
C LEU A 10 -7.58 1.45 34.63
N SER A 11 -7.53 2.69 34.14
CA SER A 11 -6.31 3.41 33.75
C SER A 11 -5.92 4.44 34.81
N TYR A 12 -4.63 4.50 35.20
CA TYR A 12 -4.14 5.34 36.29
C TYR A 12 -2.64 5.66 36.12
N ALA A 13 -2.15 6.73 36.77
CA ALA A 13 -0.72 6.98 36.91
C ALA A 13 -0.13 6.09 38.01
N SER A 14 1.14 5.68 37.89
CA SER A 14 1.82 4.78 38.84
C SER A 14 1.72 5.21 40.29
N GLU A 15 1.77 6.50 40.52
CA GLU A 15 1.70 7.10 41.84
C GLU A 15 0.30 6.93 42.48
N ASP A 16 -0.72 6.68 41.67
CA ASP A 16 -2.12 6.50 42.10
C ASP A 16 -2.51 5.02 42.27
N ALA A 17 -1.52 4.11 42.27
CA ALA A 17 -1.73 2.66 42.31
C ALA A 17 -2.57 2.19 43.50
N GLU A 18 -2.40 2.81 44.69
CA GLU A 18 -3.18 2.46 45.89
C GLU A 18 -4.65 2.84 45.76
N ALA A 19 -4.97 4.00 45.17
CA ALA A 19 -6.33 4.42 44.93
C ALA A 19 -7.00 3.54 43.85
N ALA A 20 -6.25 3.20 42.79
CA ALA A 20 -6.70 2.27 41.73
C ALA A 20 -7.01 0.88 42.31
N GLU A 21 -6.18 0.37 43.22
CA GLU A 21 -6.39 -0.94 43.89
C GLU A 21 -7.63 -0.93 44.77
N ARG A 22 -7.89 0.15 45.49
CA ARG A 22 -9.12 0.30 46.31
C ARG A 22 -10.38 0.25 45.43
N ILE A 23 -10.37 0.99 44.31
CA ILE A 23 -11.49 1.00 43.36
C ILE A 23 -11.67 -0.37 42.71
N ALA A 24 -10.59 -1.00 42.23
CA ALA A 24 -10.64 -2.32 41.62
C ALA A 24 -11.17 -3.40 42.61
N THR A 25 -10.73 -3.35 43.88
CA THR A 25 -11.16 -4.27 44.91
C THR A 25 -12.66 -4.12 45.23
N ALA A 26 -13.16 -2.89 45.33
CA ALA A 26 -14.57 -2.61 45.56
C ALA A 26 -15.47 -3.10 44.40
N LEU A 27 -15.04 -2.87 43.16
CA LEU A 27 -15.75 -3.34 41.96
C LEU A 27 -15.74 -4.86 41.84
N ARG A 28 -14.60 -5.51 42.12
CA ARG A 28 -14.47 -6.98 42.13
C ARG A 28 -15.32 -7.63 43.22
N ALA A 29 -15.37 -7.03 44.40
CA ALA A 29 -16.26 -7.50 45.49
C ALA A 29 -17.75 -7.45 45.10
N ALA A 30 -18.12 -6.58 44.18
CA ALA A 30 -19.46 -6.45 43.61
C ALA A 30 -19.69 -7.32 42.35
N GLY A 31 -18.78 -8.22 42.02
CA GLY A 31 -18.89 -9.15 40.90
C GLY A 31 -18.55 -8.54 39.54
N VAL A 32 -17.89 -7.39 39.50
CA VAL A 32 -17.42 -6.74 38.25
C VAL A 32 -16.00 -7.23 37.94
N GLU A 33 -15.79 -7.72 36.72
CA GLU A 33 -14.46 -8.04 36.22
C GLU A 33 -13.70 -6.74 35.97
N VAL A 34 -12.51 -6.57 36.58
CA VAL A 34 -11.69 -5.35 36.44
C VAL A 34 -10.29 -5.74 36.00
N TRP A 35 -9.88 -5.21 34.85
CA TRP A 35 -8.54 -5.27 34.33
C TRP A 35 -7.78 -4.03 34.79
N PHE A 36 -6.73 -4.25 35.52
CA PHE A 36 -5.86 -3.21 36.02
C PHE A 36 -4.49 -3.82 36.30
N ASP A 37 -3.42 -3.16 35.91
CA ASP A 37 -2.08 -3.71 36.05
C ASP A 37 -1.27 -2.98 37.13
N LYS A 38 -0.59 -3.76 37.96
CA LYS A 38 0.33 -3.28 39.01
C LYS A 38 1.78 -3.13 38.51
N SER A 39 2.12 -3.57 37.29
CA SER A 39 3.51 -3.72 36.85
C SER A 39 3.94 -2.68 35.81
N GLU A 40 4.06 -1.41 36.20
CA GLU A 40 4.65 -0.35 35.35
C GLU A 40 6.14 -0.53 35.00
N LEU A 41 6.80 -1.58 35.45
CA LEU A 41 8.27 -1.62 35.48
C LEU A 41 8.95 -2.47 34.40
N ARG A 42 8.23 -3.08 33.46
CA ARG A 42 8.90 -3.79 32.34
C ARG A 42 8.08 -3.68 31.06
N GLY A 43 8.29 -2.57 30.32
CA GLY A 43 7.76 -2.40 28.98
C GLY A 43 8.29 -3.49 28.05
N GLY A 44 7.36 -4.15 27.34
CA GLY A 44 7.64 -5.09 26.26
C GLY A 44 6.40 -5.23 25.39
N ASP A 45 6.60 -5.43 24.09
CA ASP A 45 5.53 -5.45 23.05
C ASP A 45 4.36 -6.42 23.31
N VAL A 46 4.57 -7.46 24.09
CA VAL A 46 3.51 -8.40 24.49
C VAL A 46 2.51 -7.71 25.40
N TRP A 47 2.98 -6.84 26.30
CA TRP A 47 2.18 -6.14 27.29
C TRP A 47 1.32 -5.04 26.65
N ASP A 48 1.91 -4.28 25.74
CA ASP A 48 1.22 -3.24 24.96
C ASP A 48 0.09 -3.80 24.08
N ARG A 49 0.31 -4.97 23.49
CA ARG A 49 -0.71 -5.70 22.73
C ARG A 49 -1.85 -6.17 23.62
N GLN A 50 -1.53 -6.66 24.81
CA GLN A 50 -2.51 -7.12 25.78
C GLN A 50 -3.36 -5.97 26.29
N ILE A 51 -2.77 -4.80 26.58
CA ILE A 51 -3.50 -3.58 26.96
C ILE A 51 -4.42 -3.11 25.83
N ARG A 52 -3.93 -3.04 24.59
CA ARG A 52 -4.78 -2.68 23.43
C ARG A 52 -5.96 -3.64 23.29
N GLN A 53 -5.70 -4.94 23.42
CA GLN A 53 -6.74 -5.96 23.35
C GLN A 53 -7.74 -5.79 24.50
N GLN A 54 -7.27 -5.57 25.71
CA GLN A 54 -8.12 -5.34 26.88
C GLN A 54 -8.96 -4.07 26.75
N ILE A 55 -8.35 -2.95 26.29
CA ILE A 55 -9.10 -1.70 26.03
C ILE A 55 -10.11 -1.93 24.89
N HIS A 56 -9.77 -2.70 23.85
CA HIS A 56 -10.69 -3.05 22.77
C HIS A 56 -11.83 -3.95 23.24
N ASP A 57 -11.61 -4.87 24.15
CA ASP A 57 -12.60 -5.88 24.56
C ASP A 57 -13.39 -5.49 25.82
N CYS A 58 -12.92 -4.48 26.60
CA CYS A 58 -13.62 -4.06 27.81
C CYS A 58 -14.97 -3.40 27.49
N ARG A 59 -15.93 -3.50 28.41
CA ARG A 59 -17.25 -2.88 28.29
C ARG A 59 -17.26 -1.43 28.71
N LEU A 60 -16.38 -1.05 29.63
CA LEU A 60 -16.29 0.28 30.24
C LEU A 60 -14.83 0.61 30.51
N PHE A 61 -14.44 1.86 30.27
CA PHE A 61 -13.11 2.40 30.52
C PHE A 61 -13.19 3.46 31.64
N ILE A 62 -12.52 3.21 32.77
CA ILE A 62 -12.43 4.15 33.89
C ILE A 62 -11.03 4.80 33.85
N ALA A 63 -10.99 6.13 33.73
CA ALA A 63 -9.77 6.92 33.77
C ALA A 63 -9.63 7.60 35.13
N LEU A 64 -8.58 7.30 35.89
CA LEU A 64 -8.25 8.04 37.10
C LEU A 64 -7.51 9.33 36.75
N ILE A 65 -8.00 10.43 37.31
CA ILE A 65 -7.48 11.78 37.12
C ILE A 65 -7.03 12.30 38.49
N SER A 66 -5.80 12.81 38.58
CA SER A 66 -5.18 13.27 39.80
C SER A 66 -4.15 14.35 39.52
N ALA A 67 -3.62 14.98 40.59
CA ALA A 67 -2.47 15.86 40.48
C ALA A 67 -1.24 15.16 39.86
N HIS A 68 -1.09 13.86 40.01
CA HIS A 68 -0.01 13.09 39.39
C HIS A 68 -0.21 12.96 37.86
N THR A 69 -1.46 12.73 37.40
CA THR A 69 -1.75 12.75 35.97
C THR A 69 -1.60 14.14 35.35
N GLU A 70 -1.82 15.21 36.12
CA GLU A 70 -1.61 16.59 35.68
C GLU A 70 -0.11 16.95 35.56
N ALA A 71 0.69 16.48 36.51
CA ALA A 71 2.12 16.79 36.58
C ALA A 71 2.95 16.07 35.49
N ARG A 72 2.37 15.08 34.79
CA ARG A 72 3.07 14.25 33.81
C ARG A 72 2.49 14.48 32.40
N ASP A 73 3.26 15.11 31.53
CA ASP A 73 2.90 15.26 30.10
C ASP A 73 3.03 13.93 29.34
N GLU A 74 3.81 12.99 29.85
CA GLU A 74 4.07 11.66 29.26
C GLU A 74 3.80 10.55 30.29
N GLY A 75 3.28 9.40 29.82
CA GLY A 75 3.02 8.22 30.66
C GLY A 75 2.13 7.21 29.97
N TYR A 76 2.16 5.96 30.46
CA TYR A 76 1.36 4.87 29.90
C TYR A 76 -0.15 5.19 29.93
N PHE A 77 -0.64 5.78 31.02
CA PHE A 77 -2.04 6.20 31.12
C PHE A 77 -2.47 7.17 30.02
N ARG A 78 -1.59 8.07 29.53
CA ARG A 78 -1.86 8.97 28.40
C ARG A 78 -2.11 8.19 27.10
N ARG A 79 -1.38 7.08 26.90
CA ARG A 79 -1.53 6.18 25.77
C ARG A 79 -2.83 5.39 25.87
N GLU A 80 -3.16 4.88 27.04
CA GLU A 80 -4.42 4.18 27.33
C GLU A 80 -5.62 5.10 27.09
N TRP A 81 -5.55 6.36 27.52
CA TRP A 81 -6.59 7.36 27.28
C TRP A 81 -6.81 7.61 25.79
N ARG A 82 -5.74 7.67 25.01
CA ARG A 82 -5.81 7.83 23.54
C ARG A 82 -6.52 6.65 22.90
N LEU A 83 -6.13 5.42 23.25
CA LEU A 83 -6.76 4.20 22.75
C LEU A 83 -8.25 4.11 23.12
N ALA A 84 -8.62 4.56 24.32
CA ALA A 84 -10.01 4.60 24.75
C ALA A 84 -10.84 5.61 23.94
N ILE A 85 -10.25 6.76 23.56
CA ILE A 85 -10.92 7.78 22.73
C ILE A 85 -11.11 7.26 21.30
N GLU A 86 -10.08 6.66 20.71
CA GLU A 86 -10.17 6.04 19.38
C GLU A 86 -11.32 5.03 19.35
N ARG A 87 -11.38 4.14 20.32
CA ARG A 87 -12.48 3.16 20.41
C ARG A 87 -13.86 3.81 20.66
N ALA A 88 -13.93 4.86 21.49
CA ALA A 88 -15.18 5.60 21.73
C ALA A 88 -15.72 6.26 20.45
N GLY A 89 -14.83 6.67 19.52
CA GLY A 89 -15.18 7.20 18.21
C GLY A 89 -15.89 6.18 17.31
N ASP A 90 -15.53 4.90 17.42
CA ASP A 90 -16.13 3.79 16.66
C ASP A 90 -17.44 3.27 17.28
N MET A 91 -17.84 3.78 18.44
CA MET A 91 -19.05 3.35 19.16
C MET A 91 -20.21 4.30 18.89
N ALA A 92 -21.45 3.76 18.89
CA ALA A 92 -22.65 4.60 18.76
C ALA A 92 -22.74 5.61 19.91
N GLU A 93 -23.03 6.88 19.61
CA GLU A 93 -23.06 8.02 20.53
C GLU A 93 -23.91 7.85 21.82
N ARG A 94 -24.79 6.86 21.87
CA ARG A 94 -25.64 6.56 23.02
C ARG A 94 -25.03 5.56 24.02
N LYS A 95 -23.81 5.07 23.79
CA LYS A 95 -23.16 4.10 24.69
C LYS A 95 -22.14 4.81 25.58
N ALA A 96 -22.38 4.88 26.88
CA ALA A 96 -21.37 5.31 27.83
C ALA A 96 -20.21 4.30 27.84
N PHE A 97 -19.00 4.73 27.47
CA PHE A 97 -17.80 3.91 27.45
C PHE A 97 -16.70 4.47 28.35
N ILE A 98 -16.49 5.78 28.36
CA ILE A 98 -15.47 6.44 29.17
C ILE A 98 -16.12 7.03 30.44
N VAL A 99 -15.52 6.74 31.60
CA VAL A 99 -15.92 7.27 32.90
C VAL A 99 -14.71 7.90 33.57
N PRO A 100 -14.56 9.23 33.50
CA PRO A 100 -13.53 9.95 34.22
C PRO A 100 -13.81 9.97 35.73
N VAL A 101 -12.80 9.66 36.53
CA VAL A 101 -12.86 9.60 37.99
C VAL A 101 -11.74 10.43 38.58
N VAL A 102 -12.08 11.43 39.38
CA VAL A 102 -11.12 12.27 40.10
C VAL A 102 -10.92 11.70 41.50
N ILE A 103 -9.67 11.48 41.91
CA ILE A 103 -9.33 10.86 43.18
C ILE A 103 -8.76 11.83 44.21
N ASP A 104 -8.59 13.10 43.84
CA ASP A 104 -8.07 14.19 44.68
C ASP A 104 -8.82 15.51 44.44
N GLY A 105 -8.17 16.66 44.70
CA GLY A 105 -8.73 17.98 44.47
C GLY A 105 -8.58 18.53 43.05
N THR A 106 -8.22 17.74 42.07
CA THR A 106 -8.02 18.17 40.68
C THR A 106 -9.32 18.74 40.08
N ASN A 107 -9.22 19.92 39.48
CA ASN A 107 -10.37 20.66 38.96
C ASN A 107 -10.69 20.23 37.53
N GLU A 108 -11.94 19.82 37.28
CA GLU A 108 -12.45 19.39 35.95
C GLU A 108 -12.20 20.41 34.83
N ARG A 109 -12.26 21.71 35.11
CA ARG A 109 -12.09 22.76 34.09
C ARG A 109 -10.65 23.04 33.71
N GLY A 110 -9.71 22.73 34.61
CA GLY A 110 -8.27 22.99 34.43
C GLY A 110 -7.47 21.75 34.09
N ALA A 111 -8.07 20.58 34.20
CA ALA A 111 -7.36 19.32 34.02
C ALA A 111 -6.84 19.13 32.60
N SER A 112 -5.59 18.68 32.46
CA SER A 112 -4.92 18.34 31.19
C SER A 112 -5.40 16.97 30.69
N VAL A 113 -6.65 16.92 30.24
CA VAL A 113 -7.31 15.71 29.72
C VAL A 113 -7.79 15.93 28.30
N PRO A 114 -7.92 14.87 27.50
CA PRO A 114 -8.49 14.96 26.17
C PRO A 114 -9.93 15.52 26.16
N ASP A 115 -10.31 16.24 25.11
CA ASP A 115 -11.61 16.92 25.01
C ASP A 115 -12.80 15.96 25.20
N ARG A 116 -12.71 14.72 24.69
CA ARG A 116 -13.74 13.68 24.84
C ARG A 116 -14.06 13.35 26.31
N PHE A 117 -13.11 13.51 27.23
CA PHE A 117 -13.32 13.29 28.67
C PHE A 117 -14.15 14.41 29.27
N ARG A 118 -14.10 15.62 28.71
CA ARG A 118 -14.90 16.79 29.16
C ARG A 118 -16.35 16.74 28.71
N GLU A 119 -16.66 15.91 27.71
CA GLU A 119 -18.03 15.73 27.20
C GLU A 119 -18.88 14.81 28.06
N VAL A 120 -18.28 14.10 29.03
CA VAL A 120 -18.96 13.13 29.89
C VAL A 120 -18.91 13.56 31.35
N GLN A 121 -19.88 13.10 32.15
CA GLN A 121 -19.97 13.46 33.57
C GLN A 121 -18.86 12.78 34.38
N TRP A 122 -18.09 13.60 35.07
CA TRP A 122 -17.03 13.16 36.00
C TRP A 122 -17.58 12.65 37.32
N THR A 123 -16.83 11.76 37.97
CA THR A 123 -17.16 11.24 39.29
C THR A 123 -16.01 11.50 40.26
N GLN A 124 -16.30 12.04 41.44
CA GLN A 124 -15.29 12.27 42.46
C GLN A 124 -15.24 11.09 43.43
N LEU A 125 -14.08 10.50 43.60
CA LEU A 125 -13.80 9.41 44.54
C LEU A 125 -12.54 9.74 45.38
N PRO A 126 -12.60 10.66 46.35
CA PRO A 126 -11.45 11.09 47.12
C PRO A 126 -10.65 9.88 47.64
N GLU A 127 -9.32 9.87 47.42
CA GLU A 127 -8.40 8.79 47.81
C GLU A 127 -8.83 7.39 47.30
N GLY A 128 -9.67 7.31 46.25
CA GLY A 128 -10.19 6.05 45.74
C GLY A 128 -11.27 5.39 46.61
N GLN A 129 -11.86 6.13 47.57
CA GLN A 129 -13.00 5.64 48.34
C GLN A 129 -14.20 5.44 47.40
N THR A 130 -14.73 4.21 47.40
CA THR A 130 -15.72 3.75 46.43
C THR A 130 -17.07 3.55 47.07
N PRO A 131 -17.96 4.57 47.12
CA PRO A 131 -19.29 4.44 47.73
C PRO A 131 -20.17 3.47 46.92
N ALA A 132 -21.12 2.84 47.61
CA ALA A 132 -22.04 1.85 47.02
C ALA A 132 -22.77 2.40 45.77
N GLY A 133 -23.09 3.69 45.74
CA GLY A 133 -23.75 4.33 44.60
C GLY A 133 -22.90 4.35 43.35
N PHE A 134 -21.57 4.47 43.45
CA PHE A 134 -20.65 4.37 42.30
C PHE A 134 -20.63 2.93 41.77
N VAL A 135 -20.53 1.95 42.64
CA VAL A 135 -20.52 0.53 42.27
C VAL A 135 -21.81 0.17 41.52
N GLN A 136 -22.97 0.60 42.04
CA GLN A 136 -24.27 0.40 41.39
C GLN A 136 -24.33 1.07 40.01
N ARG A 137 -23.79 2.29 39.89
CA ARG A 137 -23.71 3.00 38.60
C ARG A 137 -22.89 2.21 37.58
N VAL A 138 -21.72 1.70 37.97
CA VAL A 138 -20.86 0.87 37.08
C VAL A 138 -21.60 -0.41 36.67
N GLN A 139 -22.26 -1.11 37.61
CA GLN A 139 -23.06 -2.29 37.31
C GLN A 139 -24.21 -1.97 36.34
N HIS A 140 -24.87 -0.83 36.49
CA HIS A 140 -25.95 -0.40 35.60
C HIS A 140 -25.43 -0.09 34.18
N LEU A 141 -24.24 0.50 34.04
CA LEU A 141 -23.59 0.76 32.74
C LEU A 141 -23.13 -0.54 32.04
N LEU A 142 -22.84 -1.58 32.80
CA LEU A 142 -22.46 -2.90 32.29
C LEU A 142 -23.67 -3.76 31.91
N ALA A 143 -24.89 -3.46 32.44
CA ALA A 143 -26.09 -4.23 32.16
C ALA A 143 -26.49 -4.15 30.66
N PRO A 144 -26.99 -5.26 30.06
CA PRO A 144 -27.53 -5.21 28.70
C PRO A 144 -28.77 -4.30 28.67
N PRO A 145 -29.04 -3.59 27.55
CA PRO A 145 -30.21 -2.72 27.45
C PRO A 145 -31.49 -3.55 27.65
N SER A 146 -32.19 -3.25 28.73
CA SER A 146 -33.47 -3.89 29.06
C SER A 146 -34.54 -3.44 28.07
N THR A 147 -35.18 -4.38 27.38
CA THR A 147 -36.38 -4.17 26.57
C THR A 147 -37.62 -4.19 27.49
N ALA A 148 -37.75 -3.25 28.39
CA ALA A 148 -38.95 -3.10 29.17
C ALA A 148 -39.28 -1.62 29.47
N GLY A 149 -40.47 -1.21 29.01
CA GLY A 149 -41.31 -0.23 29.70
C GLY A 149 -40.88 1.26 29.56
N ARG A 150 -41.47 1.93 28.62
CA ARG A 150 -41.65 3.38 28.61
C ARG A 150 -42.54 3.79 29.80
N PRO A 151 -42.13 4.61 30.76
CA PRO A 151 -43.08 5.24 31.69
C PRO A 151 -43.84 6.37 30.98
N ALA A 152 -45.15 6.36 31.11
CA ALA A 152 -46.03 7.42 30.66
C ALA A 152 -45.76 8.71 31.45
N VAL A 153 -45.42 9.78 30.75
CA VAL A 153 -45.41 11.14 31.36
C VAL A 153 -46.77 11.75 31.18
N THR A 154 -47.39 12.02 32.30
CA THR A 154 -48.66 12.76 32.48
C THR A 154 -48.55 14.16 31.90
N ALA A 155 -49.61 14.55 31.21
CA ALA A 155 -49.80 15.83 30.58
C ALA A 155 -49.91 16.99 31.58
N ALA A 156 -49.29 18.12 31.25
CA ALA A 156 -49.67 19.42 31.78
C ALA A 156 -49.83 20.38 30.59
N THR A 157 -51.03 20.86 30.55
CA THR A 157 -51.78 21.92 29.85
C THR A 157 -50.99 22.97 29.04
N SER A 158 -51.51 23.18 27.86
CA SER A 158 -51.29 24.27 26.91
C SER A 158 -51.95 25.60 27.29
N PRO A 159 -51.68 26.69 26.59
CA PRO A 159 -52.73 27.29 25.78
C PRO A 159 -52.30 27.73 24.37
N PRO A 160 -53.23 28.19 23.53
CA PRO A 160 -53.26 27.89 22.11
C PRO A 160 -52.87 29.08 21.22
N VAL A 161 -52.41 28.81 19.99
CA VAL A 161 -52.41 29.79 18.88
C VAL A 161 -52.73 29.10 17.54
N ILE A 162 -53.90 29.42 17.09
CA ILE A 162 -54.46 29.78 15.77
C ILE A 162 -53.83 29.22 14.51
N SER A 163 -54.68 28.51 13.82
CA SER A 163 -54.67 27.97 12.46
C SER A 163 -54.49 29.02 11.35
N ASP A 164 -53.87 28.64 10.24
CA ASP A 164 -54.62 28.63 8.98
C ASP A 164 -53.90 27.77 7.88
N PRO A 165 -54.68 27.24 6.92
CA PRO A 165 -54.30 26.07 6.16
C PRO A 165 -53.91 26.42 4.72
N LEU A 166 -53.30 25.48 3.98
CA LEU A 166 -53.53 25.10 2.60
C LEU A 166 -52.25 24.53 1.93
N ARG A 167 -52.26 23.27 1.63
CA ARG A 167 -52.13 22.61 0.33
C ARG A 167 -51.61 21.18 0.44
N ALA A 168 -52.56 20.28 0.42
CA ALA A 168 -52.29 18.89 0.20
C ALA A 168 -51.70 18.67 -1.20
N SER A 169 -50.57 17.96 -1.29
CA SER A 169 -50.09 17.39 -2.55
C SER A 169 -50.16 15.86 -2.46
N ARG A 170 -51.00 15.30 -3.28
CA ARG A 170 -51.23 13.86 -3.52
C ARG A 170 -49.96 13.25 -4.13
N ARG A 171 -49.06 12.69 -3.34
CA ARG A 171 -48.00 11.78 -3.84
C ARG A 171 -47.46 10.84 -2.75
N SER A 172 -48.28 10.01 -2.14
CA SER A 172 -47.81 8.98 -1.19
C SER A 172 -48.45 7.60 -1.25
N LYS A 173 -49.33 7.34 -2.26
CA LYS A 173 -49.94 6.01 -2.39
C LYS A 173 -49.28 5.08 -3.40
N ALA A 174 -48.39 5.57 -4.25
CA ALA A 174 -47.67 4.75 -5.24
C ALA A 174 -46.40 4.06 -4.67
N ALA A 175 -45.73 4.68 -3.65
CA ALA A 175 -44.51 4.13 -3.10
C ALA A 175 -44.73 2.91 -2.17
N VAL A 176 -45.86 2.88 -1.45
CA VAL A 176 -46.19 1.75 -0.56
C VAL A 176 -46.59 0.51 -1.36
N GLY A 177 -47.27 0.69 -2.50
CA GLY A 177 -47.63 -0.42 -3.38
C GLY A 177 -46.43 -1.12 -4.03
N ALA A 178 -45.37 -0.37 -4.37
CA ALA A 178 -44.16 -0.93 -4.97
C ALA A 178 -43.34 -1.78 -3.98
N ILE A 179 -43.27 -1.35 -2.72
CA ILE A 179 -42.51 -2.09 -1.67
C ILE A 179 -43.22 -3.41 -1.32
N VAL A 180 -44.57 -3.41 -1.27
CA VAL A 180 -45.34 -4.63 -1.00
C VAL A 180 -45.23 -5.62 -2.17
N ALA A 181 -45.22 -5.15 -3.41
CA ALA A 181 -45.03 -6.00 -4.58
C ALA A 181 -43.65 -6.65 -4.65
N VAL A 182 -42.58 -5.93 -4.29
CA VAL A 182 -41.21 -6.47 -4.26
C VAL A 182 -41.06 -7.51 -3.15
N LEU A 183 -41.64 -7.29 -1.98
CA LEU A 183 -41.58 -8.25 -0.87
C LEU A 183 -42.40 -9.52 -1.18
N ALA A 184 -43.54 -9.40 -1.87
CA ALA A 184 -44.33 -10.55 -2.33
C ALA A 184 -43.58 -11.36 -3.40
N ALA A 185 -42.92 -10.71 -4.36
CA ALA A 185 -42.12 -11.38 -5.39
C ALA A 185 -40.90 -12.12 -4.79
N ALA A 186 -40.21 -11.51 -3.80
CA ALA A 186 -39.11 -12.15 -3.08
C ALA A 186 -39.56 -13.39 -2.28
N SER A 187 -40.74 -13.31 -1.66
CA SER A 187 -41.31 -14.43 -0.90
C SER A 187 -41.70 -15.61 -1.81
N VAL A 188 -42.26 -15.34 -2.98
CA VAL A 188 -42.60 -16.37 -3.99
C VAL A 188 -41.31 -16.99 -4.57
N TYR A 189 -40.28 -16.20 -4.83
CA TYR A 189 -38.98 -16.70 -5.29
C TYR A 189 -38.32 -17.66 -4.29
N LEU A 190 -38.34 -17.30 -3.01
CA LEU A 190 -37.79 -18.16 -1.95
C LEU A 190 -38.59 -19.44 -1.75
N LEU A 191 -39.91 -19.40 -1.96
CA LEU A 191 -40.76 -20.58 -1.87
C LEU A 191 -40.52 -21.54 -3.05
N VAL A 192 -40.40 -21.01 -4.28
CA VAL A 192 -40.08 -21.79 -5.48
C VAL A 192 -38.69 -22.39 -5.41
N ALA A 193 -37.68 -21.62 -4.91
CA ALA A 193 -36.33 -22.12 -4.72
C ALA A 193 -36.26 -23.28 -3.72
N ARG A 194 -37.10 -23.29 -2.69
CA ARG A 194 -37.19 -24.43 -1.75
C ARG A 194 -37.83 -25.69 -2.33
N LEU A 195 -38.69 -25.56 -3.35
CA LEU A 195 -39.38 -26.70 -3.97
C LEU A 195 -38.55 -27.37 -5.07
N TRP A 196 -37.49 -26.72 -5.58
CA TRP A 196 -36.67 -27.20 -6.71
C TRP A 196 -35.31 -27.80 -6.32
N ILE A 197 -35.02 -27.96 -5.01
CA ILE A 197 -33.80 -28.67 -4.57
C ILE A 197 -34.12 -30.18 -4.58
N PRO A 198 -33.51 -30.99 -5.44
CA PRO A 198 -33.70 -32.44 -5.42
C PRO A 198 -33.14 -33.03 -4.11
N LYS A 199 -33.99 -33.71 -3.34
CA LYS A 199 -33.61 -34.48 -2.18
C LYS A 199 -32.67 -35.61 -2.61
N ARG A 200 -31.44 -35.61 -2.12
CA ARG A 200 -30.55 -36.77 -2.22
C ARG A 200 -31.13 -37.94 -1.39
N PRO A 201 -31.01 -39.20 -1.88
CA PRO A 201 -31.48 -40.37 -1.11
C PRO A 201 -30.65 -40.49 0.17
N ALA A 202 -31.31 -40.89 1.25
CA ALA A 202 -30.70 -41.17 2.54
C ALA A 202 -29.81 -42.42 2.41
N ASP A 203 -28.53 -42.28 2.71
CA ASP A 203 -27.59 -43.40 2.87
C ASP A 203 -27.84 -44.16 4.18
N GLN A 204 -27.70 -45.47 4.07
CA GLN A 204 -27.84 -46.45 5.16
C GLN A 204 -26.72 -46.26 6.22
N PRO A 205 -26.98 -46.65 7.49
CA PRO A 205 -25.97 -46.48 8.54
C PRO A 205 -24.82 -47.47 8.38
N VAL A 206 -23.64 -46.94 8.11
CA VAL A 206 -22.38 -47.67 8.19
C VAL A 206 -21.86 -47.63 9.63
N ALA A 207 -21.51 -48.80 10.15
CA ALA A 207 -21.00 -49.01 11.48
C ALA A 207 -19.82 -48.08 11.84
N THR A 208 -19.94 -47.40 12.97
CA THR A 208 -18.92 -46.51 13.53
C THR A 208 -17.74 -47.32 14.05
N THR A 209 -16.68 -47.39 13.29
CA THR A 209 -15.35 -47.70 13.83
C THR A 209 -14.80 -46.44 14.43
N ALA A 210 -14.47 -46.43 15.72
CA ALA A 210 -13.91 -45.30 16.42
C ALA A 210 -12.64 -44.82 15.72
N ALA A 211 -12.72 -43.68 15.08
CA ALA A 211 -11.56 -43.00 14.54
C ALA A 211 -10.76 -42.36 15.68
N ALA A 212 -9.48 -42.66 15.73
CA ALA A 212 -8.52 -41.98 16.59
C ALA A 212 -8.61 -40.46 16.39
N PRO A 213 -8.33 -39.63 17.43
CA PRO A 213 -8.41 -38.19 17.30
C PRO A 213 -7.48 -37.72 16.15
N ALA A 214 -8.06 -37.04 15.18
CA ALA A 214 -7.30 -36.42 14.10
C ALA A 214 -6.23 -35.52 14.72
N ALA A 215 -4.97 -35.77 14.36
CA ALA A 215 -3.88 -34.89 14.71
C ALA A 215 -4.23 -33.46 14.27
N PRO A 216 -3.86 -32.42 15.03
CA PRO A 216 -4.11 -31.05 14.64
C PRO A 216 -3.49 -30.83 13.27
N VAL A 217 -4.31 -30.36 12.32
CA VAL A 217 -3.80 -29.89 11.03
C VAL A 217 -2.76 -28.83 11.36
N ASN A 218 -1.48 -29.16 11.16
CA ASN A 218 -0.40 -28.21 11.29
C ASN A 218 -0.75 -27.02 10.40
N ALA A 219 -1.13 -25.91 10.99
CA ALA A 219 -1.03 -24.63 10.35
C ALA A 219 0.43 -24.53 9.89
N ALA A 220 0.67 -24.48 8.59
CA ALA A 220 2.02 -24.37 8.04
C ALA A 220 2.72 -23.27 8.81
N SER A 221 3.76 -23.60 9.58
CA SER A 221 4.47 -22.65 10.41
C SER A 221 5.03 -21.58 9.50
N PHE A 222 4.70 -20.31 9.78
CA PHE A 222 5.26 -19.18 9.05
C PHE A 222 6.79 -19.22 9.13
N ALA A 223 7.45 -19.41 8.01
CA ALA A 223 8.89 -19.57 7.89
C ALA A 223 9.44 -18.68 6.77
N PRO A 224 9.55 -17.36 7.01
CA PRO A 224 10.09 -16.42 6.05
C PRO A 224 11.59 -16.66 5.83
N PRO A 225 12.17 -16.18 4.71
CA PRO A 225 13.60 -16.26 4.47
C PRO A 225 14.41 -15.66 5.64
N PRO A 226 15.42 -16.34 6.19
CA PRO A 226 16.07 -15.94 7.46
C PRO A 226 16.75 -14.58 7.44
N ARG A 227 17.18 -14.10 6.27
CA ARG A 227 17.84 -12.81 6.07
C ARG A 227 16.95 -11.84 5.30
N SER A 228 15.64 -11.93 5.51
CA SER A 228 14.66 -11.01 4.94
C SER A 228 14.26 -9.94 5.94
N ILE A 229 14.15 -8.70 5.45
CA ILE A 229 13.88 -7.52 6.27
C ILE A 229 12.91 -6.58 5.54
N ALA A 230 11.98 -6.00 6.29
CA ALA A 230 11.21 -4.83 5.87
C ALA A 230 11.67 -3.61 6.67
N VAL A 231 11.76 -2.46 6.01
CA VAL A 231 12.02 -1.17 6.65
C VAL A 231 10.73 -0.37 6.59
N LEU A 232 10.09 -0.16 7.73
CA LEU A 232 8.87 0.64 7.81
C LEU A 232 9.20 2.14 7.73
N PRO A 233 8.29 2.99 7.24
CA PRO A 233 8.45 4.43 7.28
C PRO A 233 8.78 4.92 8.68
N PHE A 234 9.88 5.67 8.83
CA PHE A 234 10.27 6.24 10.10
C PHE A 234 9.33 7.39 10.46
N VAL A 235 8.87 7.39 11.70
CA VAL A 235 7.92 8.38 12.20
C VAL A 235 8.60 9.74 12.32
N ASN A 236 7.99 10.79 11.73
CA ASN A 236 8.45 12.15 11.92
C ASN A 236 8.09 12.66 13.32
N MET A 237 9.11 12.89 14.15
CA MET A 237 8.99 13.40 15.52
C MET A 237 9.43 14.88 15.63
N SER A 238 9.58 15.58 14.49
CA SER A 238 10.05 16.98 14.47
C SER A 238 8.96 18.00 14.87
N GLY A 239 7.69 17.59 14.93
CA GLY A 239 6.56 18.48 15.22
C GLY A 239 6.12 19.34 14.02
N ASP A 240 6.80 19.25 12.90
CA ASP A 240 6.53 19.96 11.65
C ASP A 240 6.19 18.96 10.54
N LYS A 241 4.94 19.04 10.05
CA LYS A 241 4.47 18.17 8.97
C LYS A 241 5.16 18.43 7.63
N GLU A 242 5.66 19.65 7.42
CA GLU A 242 6.40 19.96 6.20
C GLU A 242 7.73 19.20 6.10
N GLN A 243 8.18 18.56 7.18
CA GLN A 243 9.37 17.69 7.20
C GLN A 243 9.06 16.19 7.03
N GLU A 244 7.83 15.80 6.71
CA GLU A 244 7.46 14.41 6.44
C GLU A 244 8.33 13.82 5.32
N TYR A 245 8.53 14.57 4.22
CA TYR A 245 9.38 14.16 3.09
C TYR A 245 10.79 13.77 3.52
N PHE A 246 11.32 14.39 4.58
CA PHE A 246 12.67 14.10 5.06
C PHE A 246 12.72 12.73 5.75
N SER A 247 11.75 12.43 6.63
CA SER A 247 11.66 11.14 7.31
C SER A 247 11.41 9.99 6.34
N GLU A 248 10.50 10.19 5.38
CA GLU A 248 10.23 9.24 4.31
C GLU A 248 11.44 9.02 3.41
N GLY A 249 12.07 10.12 2.95
CA GLY A 249 13.23 10.05 2.08
C GLY A 249 14.42 9.37 2.75
N LEU A 250 14.68 9.67 4.02
CA LEU A 250 15.72 9.00 4.79
C LEU A 250 15.45 7.49 4.95
N THR A 251 14.19 7.12 5.19
CA THR A 251 13.79 5.70 5.25
C THR A 251 14.04 5.00 3.91
N GLU A 252 13.72 5.66 2.81
CA GLU A 252 13.94 5.14 1.46
C GLU A 252 15.45 4.95 1.18
N GLU A 253 16.28 5.92 1.53
CA GLU A 253 17.73 5.81 1.35
C GLU A 253 18.33 4.71 2.23
N LEU A 254 17.82 4.51 3.45
CA LEU A 254 18.22 3.39 4.29
C LEU A 254 17.80 2.04 3.70
N LEU A 255 16.59 1.95 3.14
CA LEU A 255 16.12 0.78 2.42
C LEU A 255 17.00 0.47 1.20
N ASN A 256 17.35 1.51 0.42
CA ASN A 256 18.26 1.40 -0.73
C ASN A 256 19.64 0.92 -0.29
N SER A 257 20.16 1.49 0.80
CA SER A 257 21.45 1.11 1.39
C SER A 257 21.49 -0.37 1.81
N LEU A 258 20.45 -0.86 2.48
CA LEU A 258 20.31 -2.27 2.83
C LEU A 258 20.16 -3.18 1.60
N SER A 259 19.48 -2.71 0.56
CA SER A 259 19.28 -3.46 -0.70
C SER A 259 20.57 -3.66 -1.49
N ARG A 260 21.60 -2.84 -1.25
CA ARG A 260 22.96 -3.01 -1.82
C ARG A 260 23.78 -4.10 -1.13
N ILE A 261 23.27 -4.67 -0.02
CA ILE A 261 23.86 -5.82 0.68
C ILE A 261 23.28 -7.10 0.08
N ASN A 262 24.02 -7.78 -0.79
CA ASN A 262 23.54 -8.91 -1.60
C ASN A 262 22.96 -10.08 -0.80
N GLU A 263 23.42 -10.26 0.45
CA GLU A 263 22.97 -11.33 1.34
C GLU A 263 21.63 -11.04 2.01
N LEU A 264 21.15 -9.79 1.95
CA LEU A 264 19.85 -9.40 2.49
C LEU A 264 18.76 -9.49 1.40
N GLN A 265 17.58 -9.92 1.82
CA GLN A 265 16.36 -9.80 1.04
C GLN A 265 15.53 -8.67 1.63
N VAL A 266 15.61 -7.50 1.04
CA VAL A 266 14.94 -6.29 1.54
C VAL A 266 13.59 -6.14 0.85
N ALA A 267 12.51 -6.05 1.63
CA ALA A 267 11.20 -5.73 1.10
C ALA A 267 11.23 -4.33 0.47
N ALA A 268 10.70 -4.21 -0.73
CA ALA A 268 10.77 -2.96 -1.48
C ALA A 268 9.92 -1.85 -0.86
N ARG A 269 10.25 -0.61 -1.24
CA ARG A 269 9.63 0.60 -0.73
C ARG A 269 8.09 0.56 -0.82
N THR A 270 7.52 0.21 -1.99
CA THR A 270 6.07 0.24 -2.20
C THR A 270 5.33 -0.64 -1.19
N SER A 271 5.83 -1.86 -0.96
CA SER A 271 5.25 -2.77 0.02
C SER A 271 5.48 -2.31 1.47
N SER A 272 6.67 -1.80 1.80
CA SER A 272 7.00 -1.30 3.13
C SER A 272 6.17 -0.06 3.49
N PHE A 273 6.03 0.88 2.55
CA PHE A 273 5.27 2.12 2.74
C PHE A 273 3.74 1.94 2.64
N SER A 274 3.25 0.77 2.22
CA SER A 274 1.82 0.47 2.29
C SER A 274 1.28 0.43 3.73
N PHE A 275 2.15 0.44 4.72
CA PHE A 275 1.82 0.51 6.15
C PHE A 275 1.94 1.93 6.73
N GLU A 276 2.25 2.92 5.91
CA GLU A 276 2.35 4.32 6.34
C GLU A 276 1.04 4.82 6.96
N GLY A 277 1.13 5.55 8.08
CA GLY A 277 -0.04 5.99 8.83
C GLY A 277 -0.87 4.89 9.50
N GLN A 278 -0.51 3.63 9.26
CA GLN A 278 -1.06 2.47 9.95
C GLN A 278 -0.06 2.07 11.05
N HIS A 279 -0.55 1.61 12.18
CA HIS A 279 0.31 1.03 13.22
C HIS A 279 0.11 -0.49 13.26
N PRO A 280 0.52 -1.23 12.20
CA PRO A 280 0.33 -2.67 12.14
C PRO A 280 1.19 -3.34 13.19
N ASP A 281 0.73 -4.46 13.72
CA ASP A 281 1.63 -5.31 14.49
C ASP A 281 2.70 -5.94 13.58
N ILE A 282 3.88 -6.20 14.15
CA ILE A 282 5.05 -6.72 13.43
C ILE A 282 4.74 -8.06 12.75
N ALA A 283 3.91 -8.91 13.35
CA ALA A 283 3.54 -10.19 12.77
C ALA A 283 2.70 -10.00 11.49
N THR A 284 1.78 -9.05 11.47
CA THR A 284 1.01 -8.69 10.28
C THR A 284 1.92 -8.21 9.15
N VAL A 285 2.88 -7.33 9.45
CA VAL A 285 3.90 -6.89 8.47
C VAL A 285 4.67 -8.09 7.93
N ALA A 286 5.18 -8.92 8.84
CA ALA A 286 5.97 -10.10 8.50
C ALA A 286 5.22 -11.06 7.57
N HIS A 287 3.98 -11.37 7.88
CA HIS A 287 3.14 -12.24 7.05
C HIS A 287 2.84 -11.65 5.68
N ARG A 288 2.50 -10.34 5.62
CA ARG A 288 2.16 -9.69 4.35
C ARG A 288 3.36 -9.51 3.44
N LEU A 289 4.55 -9.25 4.00
CA LEU A 289 5.79 -9.02 3.25
C LEU A 289 6.68 -10.26 3.15
N ASN A 290 6.33 -11.35 3.87
CA ASN A 290 7.13 -12.58 3.96
C ASN A 290 8.57 -12.31 4.42
N VAL A 291 8.73 -11.55 5.52
CA VAL A 291 10.04 -11.17 6.08
C VAL A 291 10.24 -11.71 7.49
N ALA A 292 11.49 -12.03 7.81
CA ALA A 292 11.90 -12.53 9.13
C ALA A 292 12.14 -11.41 10.15
N SER A 293 12.42 -10.19 9.67
CA SER A 293 12.75 -9.06 10.51
C SER A 293 12.07 -7.77 10.03
N VAL A 294 11.79 -6.87 10.95
CA VAL A 294 11.24 -5.54 10.67
C VAL A 294 12.09 -4.49 11.35
N LEU A 295 12.56 -3.52 10.58
CA LEU A 295 13.22 -2.31 11.05
C LEU A 295 12.20 -1.18 11.10
N GLU A 296 12.04 -0.57 12.24
CA GLU A 296 11.20 0.60 12.48
C GLU A 296 12.00 1.69 13.17
N GLY A 297 11.52 2.91 13.17
CA GLY A 297 12.23 4.01 13.80
C GLY A 297 11.50 5.33 13.77
N SER A 298 12.20 6.36 14.24
CA SER A 298 11.73 7.73 14.21
C SER A 298 12.87 8.69 13.87
N VAL A 299 12.49 9.83 13.27
CA VAL A 299 13.39 10.92 12.92
C VAL A 299 12.90 12.20 13.58
N ARG A 300 13.80 12.91 14.27
CA ARG A 300 13.57 14.25 14.76
C ARG A 300 14.64 15.17 14.21
N ARG A 301 14.24 16.17 13.45
CA ARG A 301 15.12 17.23 12.93
C ARG A 301 14.90 18.51 13.71
N SER A 302 16.02 19.18 14.10
CA SER A 302 16.01 20.50 14.72
C SER A 302 17.15 21.33 14.12
N GLY A 303 16.83 22.20 13.18
CA GLY A 303 17.84 22.93 12.40
C GLY A 303 18.77 21.98 11.64
N HIS A 304 20.07 22.01 11.95
CA HIS A 304 21.09 21.15 11.34
C HIS A 304 21.33 19.83 12.09
N THR A 305 20.69 19.62 13.24
CA THR A 305 20.85 18.40 14.02
C THR A 305 19.70 17.46 13.79
N ILE A 306 20.00 16.17 13.66
CA ILE A 306 19.02 15.10 13.54
C ILE A 306 19.24 14.08 14.67
N ARG A 307 18.12 13.59 15.22
CA ARG A 307 18.09 12.40 16.04
C ARG A 307 17.32 11.31 15.31
N ILE A 308 17.96 10.16 15.12
CA ILE A 308 17.34 8.97 14.56
C ILE A 308 17.34 7.89 15.63
N THR A 309 16.17 7.28 15.86
CA THR A 309 16.05 6.06 16.64
C THR A 309 15.67 4.94 15.69
N ALA A 310 16.46 3.86 15.67
CA ALA A 310 16.21 2.70 14.84
C ALA A 310 16.11 1.45 15.72
N GLN A 311 15.16 0.58 15.42
CA GLN A 311 14.87 -0.63 16.17
C GLN A 311 14.62 -1.80 15.21
N LEU A 312 15.35 -2.90 15.38
CA LEU A 312 15.19 -4.13 14.61
C LEU A 312 14.51 -5.20 15.46
N ASN A 313 13.42 -5.74 14.96
CA ASN A 313 12.61 -6.75 15.62
C ASN A 313 12.60 -8.05 14.81
N ASN A 314 12.68 -9.19 15.48
CA ASN A 314 12.45 -10.50 14.89
C ASN A 314 10.94 -10.68 14.71
N ALA A 315 10.50 -10.77 13.47
CA ALA A 315 9.07 -10.78 13.15
C ALA A 315 8.41 -12.16 13.31
N VAL A 316 9.22 -13.23 13.47
CA VAL A 316 8.73 -14.59 13.73
C VAL A 316 8.50 -14.81 15.22
N THR A 317 9.42 -14.30 16.06
CA THR A 317 9.36 -14.50 17.51
C THR A 317 8.77 -13.31 18.27
N GLY A 318 8.68 -12.13 17.63
CA GLY A 318 8.25 -10.88 18.25
C GLY A 318 9.32 -10.23 19.15
N PHE A 319 10.52 -10.82 19.26
CA PHE A 319 11.55 -10.28 20.11
C PHE A 319 12.37 -9.19 19.43
N HIS A 320 12.74 -8.23 20.23
CA HIS A 320 13.69 -7.19 19.88
C HIS A 320 15.09 -7.78 19.65
N ILE A 321 15.73 -7.44 18.52
CA ILE A 321 17.08 -7.90 18.17
C ILE A 321 18.11 -6.83 18.50
N TRP A 322 17.83 -5.56 18.11
CA TRP A 322 18.75 -4.46 18.23
C TRP A 322 18.02 -3.11 18.24
N SER A 323 18.55 -2.14 18.98
CA SER A 323 18.08 -0.76 18.97
C SER A 323 19.22 0.20 19.24
N GLN A 324 19.20 1.33 18.57
CA GLN A 324 20.16 2.40 18.80
C GLN A 324 19.57 3.77 18.45
N ALA A 325 19.96 4.77 19.22
CA ALA A 325 19.68 6.17 18.94
C ALA A 325 20.97 6.87 18.50
N TYR A 326 20.85 7.72 17.51
CA TYR A 326 21.94 8.48 16.91
C TYR A 326 21.60 9.96 16.96
N ASP A 327 22.52 10.76 17.48
CA ASP A 327 22.50 12.22 17.39
C ASP A 327 23.64 12.64 16.47
N ARG A 328 23.31 13.29 15.34
CA ARG A 328 24.28 13.66 14.30
C ARG A 328 23.95 15.03 13.72
N ASP A 329 24.96 15.62 13.09
CA ASP A 329 24.75 16.75 12.19
C ASP A 329 24.16 16.28 10.84
N LEU A 330 23.42 17.15 10.16
CA LEU A 330 22.80 16.82 8.89
C LEU A 330 23.83 16.47 7.80
N GLY A 331 25.05 17.04 7.87
CA GLY A 331 26.17 16.69 6.99
C GLY A 331 26.69 15.26 7.15
N ASP A 332 26.39 14.59 8.28
CA ASP A 332 26.85 13.23 8.57
C ASP A 332 25.81 12.16 8.21
N VAL A 333 24.68 12.54 7.56
CA VAL A 333 23.55 11.60 7.30
C VAL A 333 23.98 10.42 6.43
N LEU A 334 24.80 10.61 5.41
CA LEU A 334 25.29 9.53 4.56
C LEU A 334 26.10 8.50 5.37
N GLN A 335 27.01 8.98 6.25
CA GLN A 335 27.75 8.12 7.15
C GLN A 335 26.82 7.40 8.13
N LEU A 336 25.80 8.11 8.64
CA LEU A 336 24.82 7.54 9.56
C LEU A 336 24.00 6.43 8.92
N GLN A 337 23.60 6.58 7.66
CA GLN A 337 22.93 5.51 6.88
C GLN A 337 23.83 4.27 6.80
N THR A 338 25.12 4.45 6.55
CA THR A 338 26.11 3.39 6.51
C THR A 338 26.28 2.71 7.86
N GLU A 339 26.32 3.49 8.95
CA GLU A 339 26.39 2.98 10.32
C GLU A 339 25.16 2.13 10.66
N ILE A 340 23.94 2.61 10.36
CA ILE A 340 22.69 1.88 10.61
C ILE A 340 22.63 0.60 9.76
N ALA A 341 22.91 0.69 8.47
CA ALA A 341 22.88 -0.47 7.57
C ALA A 341 23.89 -1.55 8.01
N THR A 342 25.09 -1.13 8.43
CA THR A 342 26.14 -2.03 8.95
C THR A 342 25.70 -2.70 10.26
N ALA A 343 25.13 -1.93 11.18
CA ALA A 343 24.63 -2.46 12.45
C ALA A 343 23.48 -3.46 12.27
N VAL A 344 22.55 -3.16 11.36
CA VAL A 344 21.45 -4.07 11.00
C VAL A 344 21.98 -5.36 10.36
N ALA A 345 22.93 -5.27 9.42
CA ALA A 345 23.57 -6.44 8.81
C ALA A 345 24.25 -7.32 9.86
N ALA A 346 25.01 -6.71 10.78
CA ALA A 346 25.67 -7.41 11.87
C ALA A 346 24.67 -8.11 12.81
N ALA A 347 23.56 -7.43 13.16
CA ALA A 347 22.48 -7.98 13.98
C ALA A 347 21.79 -9.18 13.31
N LEU A 348 21.70 -9.17 11.99
CA LEU A 348 21.19 -10.28 11.16
C LEU A 348 22.25 -11.35 10.83
N LYS A 349 23.44 -11.25 11.43
CA LYS A 349 24.58 -12.17 11.22
C LYS A 349 24.99 -12.26 9.74
N VAL A 350 24.97 -11.13 9.06
CA VAL A 350 25.49 -10.97 7.71
C VAL A 350 26.90 -10.41 7.81
N THR A 351 27.86 -11.13 7.25
CA THR A 351 29.25 -10.66 7.19
C THR A 351 29.41 -9.73 6.00
N LEU A 352 29.67 -8.47 6.26
CA LEU A 352 29.97 -7.52 5.20
C LEU A 352 31.41 -7.76 4.70
N LEU A 353 31.55 -8.08 3.41
CA LEU A 353 32.84 -8.33 2.77
C LEU A 353 33.35 -7.05 2.11
N GLY A 354 34.63 -6.75 2.34
CA GLY A 354 35.41 -5.72 1.64
C GLY A 354 34.77 -4.32 1.65
N ASP A 355 34.31 -3.89 0.51
CA ASP A 355 33.86 -2.53 0.16
C ASP A 355 32.35 -2.30 0.35
N ALA A 356 31.69 -3.09 1.22
CA ALA A 356 30.25 -2.94 1.43
C ALA A 356 29.86 -1.52 1.87
N ALA A 357 30.65 -0.88 2.74
CA ALA A 357 30.43 0.51 3.14
C ALA A 357 30.54 1.47 1.95
N ALA A 358 31.56 1.31 1.09
CA ALA A 358 31.73 2.12 -0.11
C ALA A 358 30.56 1.95 -1.08
N ARG A 359 30.01 0.73 -1.20
CA ARG A 359 28.81 0.48 -2.03
C ARG A 359 27.56 1.13 -1.46
N ILE A 360 27.42 1.18 -0.14
CA ILE A 360 26.30 1.87 0.52
C ILE A 360 26.35 3.38 0.23
N GLU A 361 27.54 4.00 0.29
CA GLU A 361 27.73 5.43 0.05
C GLU A 361 27.78 5.81 -1.43
N LEU A 362 27.80 4.83 -2.35
CA LEU A 362 28.03 5.04 -3.75
C LEU A 362 27.00 6.01 -4.39
N GLY A 363 27.50 7.06 -5.01
CA GLY A 363 26.69 8.05 -5.70
C GLY A 363 25.94 9.03 -4.81
N GLY A 364 26.10 8.93 -3.48
CA GLY A 364 25.52 9.83 -2.49
C GLY A 364 26.26 11.16 -2.36
N THR A 365 25.81 12.01 -1.43
CA THR A 365 26.40 13.31 -1.12
C THR A 365 26.64 13.47 0.38
N ARG A 366 27.64 14.29 0.76
CA ARG A 366 27.87 14.75 2.13
C ARG A 366 27.41 16.19 2.35
N ASP A 367 26.93 16.85 1.30
CA ASP A 367 26.36 18.18 1.40
C ASP A 367 24.92 18.10 1.91
N PRO A 368 24.60 18.72 3.06
CA PRO A 368 23.26 18.62 3.65
C PRO A 368 22.17 19.31 2.83
N ASP A 369 22.49 20.40 2.12
CA ASP A 369 21.54 21.12 1.29
C ASP A 369 21.27 20.36 -0.01
N ALA A 370 22.30 19.71 -0.55
CA ALA A 370 22.14 18.79 -1.68
C ALA A 370 21.26 17.59 -1.33
N LEU A 371 21.48 16.99 -0.17
CA LEU A 371 20.66 15.88 0.31
C LEU A 371 19.19 16.31 0.51
N ASP A 372 18.96 17.43 1.17
CA ASP A 372 17.61 17.93 1.44
C ASP A 372 16.85 18.21 0.13
N ALA A 373 17.50 18.83 -0.86
CA ALA A 373 16.92 19.06 -2.18
C ALA A 373 16.61 17.74 -2.92
N TYR A 374 17.50 16.75 -2.83
CA TYR A 374 17.29 15.43 -3.43
C TYR A 374 16.11 14.68 -2.79
N LEU A 375 15.97 14.69 -1.45
CA LEU A 375 14.86 14.04 -0.77
C LEU A 375 13.51 14.71 -1.11
N ARG A 376 13.48 16.04 -1.26
CA ARG A 376 12.29 16.76 -1.77
C ARG A 376 11.96 16.35 -3.20
N ALA A 377 12.95 16.22 -4.07
CA ALA A 377 12.75 15.79 -5.45
C ALA A 377 12.14 14.39 -5.51
N ASN A 378 12.66 13.44 -4.72
CA ASN A 378 12.12 12.08 -4.62
C ASN A 378 10.67 12.07 -4.11
N SER A 379 10.33 12.89 -3.13
CA SER A 379 8.96 13.02 -2.61
C SER A 379 8.00 13.49 -3.68
N THR A 380 8.34 14.53 -4.43
CA THR A 380 7.52 15.08 -5.52
C THR A 380 7.35 14.07 -6.66
N HIS A 381 8.43 13.41 -7.07
CA HIS A 381 8.40 12.40 -8.13
C HIS A 381 7.51 11.19 -7.80
N ARG A 382 7.44 10.80 -6.53
CA ARG A 382 6.63 9.65 -6.05
C ARG A 382 5.13 9.84 -6.24
N HIS A 383 4.61 11.03 -6.18
CA HIS A 383 3.17 11.33 -6.31
C HIS A 383 2.65 11.18 -7.75
N GLY A 384 3.50 10.77 -8.70
CA GLY A 384 3.09 10.40 -10.06
C GLY A 384 2.44 11.53 -10.86
N GLU A 385 2.72 12.77 -10.49
CA GLU A 385 2.21 13.94 -11.20
C GLU A 385 2.74 13.96 -12.64
N ARG A 386 1.89 14.34 -13.58
CA ARG A 386 2.29 14.53 -14.99
C ARG A 386 3.32 15.65 -15.13
N ASP A 387 3.21 16.65 -14.27
CA ASP A 387 4.15 17.75 -14.18
C ASP A 387 5.35 17.36 -13.32
N GLN A 388 6.48 17.11 -13.97
CA GLN A 388 7.75 16.79 -13.35
C GLN A 388 8.60 18.02 -13.05
N SER A 389 8.11 19.23 -13.33
CA SER A 389 8.90 20.47 -13.23
C SER A 389 9.44 20.72 -11.82
N ALA A 390 8.64 20.44 -10.79
CA ALA A 390 9.04 20.58 -9.39
C ALA A 390 10.16 19.59 -9.02
N ALA A 391 10.06 18.32 -9.44
CA ALA A 391 11.09 17.31 -9.21
C ALA A 391 12.39 17.67 -9.94
N ILE A 392 12.30 18.05 -11.23
CA ILE A 392 13.44 18.50 -12.04
C ILE A 392 14.14 19.71 -11.40
N ALA A 393 13.37 20.68 -10.90
CA ALA A 393 13.91 21.84 -10.22
C ALA A 393 14.64 21.46 -8.92
N ALA A 394 14.06 20.58 -8.11
CA ALA A 394 14.65 20.14 -6.85
C ALA A 394 15.92 19.29 -7.07
N TYR A 395 15.95 18.37 -8.05
CA TYR A 395 17.17 17.68 -8.44
C TYR A 395 18.24 18.64 -8.96
N SER A 396 17.83 19.68 -9.71
CA SER A 396 18.76 20.70 -10.20
C SER A 396 19.37 21.52 -9.06
N GLN A 397 18.62 21.78 -7.98
CA GLN A 397 19.15 22.36 -6.75
C GLN A 397 20.15 21.42 -6.07
N ALA A 398 19.84 20.13 -5.95
CA ALA A 398 20.77 19.14 -5.40
C ALA A 398 22.09 19.10 -6.16
N ILE A 399 22.05 19.10 -7.49
CA ILE A 399 23.24 19.13 -8.36
C ILE A 399 23.98 20.47 -8.26
N HIS A 400 23.27 21.57 -8.02
CA HIS A 400 23.90 22.88 -7.81
C HIS A 400 24.73 22.92 -6.52
N PHE A 401 24.22 22.35 -5.43
CA PHE A 401 24.93 22.25 -4.15
C PHE A 401 26.09 21.24 -4.23
N ASP A 402 25.86 20.07 -4.83
CA ASP A 402 26.90 19.07 -5.07
C ASP A 402 26.92 18.59 -6.53
N PRO A 403 27.80 19.14 -7.37
CA PRO A 403 27.96 18.74 -8.76
C PRO A 403 28.43 17.28 -8.97
N ASN A 404 28.87 16.58 -7.91
CA ASN A 404 29.26 15.17 -7.96
C ASN A 404 28.17 14.22 -7.49
N TYR A 405 26.96 14.69 -7.19
CA TYR A 405 25.86 13.88 -6.69
C TYR A 405 25.25 12.99 -7.78
N ALA A 406 25.85 11.82 -8.01
CA ALA A 406 25.46 10.91 -9.11
C ALA A 406 23.99 10.44 -9.03
N LEU A 407 23.46 10.18 -7.81
CA LEU A 407 22.03 9.81 -7.63
C LEU A 407 21.09 10.95 -8.04
N ALA A 408 21.44 12.20 -7.80
CA ALA A 408 20.62 13.34 -8.23
C ALA A 408 20.55 13.44 -9.76
N PHE A 409 21.66 13.18 -10.47
CA PHE A 409 21.66 13.08 -11.94
C PHE A 409 20.79 11.92 -12.42
N ALA A 410 20.89 10.72 -11.82
CA ALA A 410 20.04 9.59 -12.19
C ALA A 410 18.55 9.90 -11.97
N GLY A 411 18.20 10.52 -10.83
CA GLY A 411 16.83 10.93 -10.52
C GLY A 411 16.29 11.97 -11.49
N ARG A 412 17.10 13.00 -11.82
CA ARG A 412 16.71 14.03 -12.80
C ARG A 412 16.52 13.47 -14.20
N SER A 413 17.38 12.53 -14.61
CA SER A 413 17.22 11.79 -15.87
C SER A 413 15.87 11.09 -15.95
N VAL A 414 15.46 10.40 -14.89
CA VAL A 414 14.16 9.75 -14.83
C VAL A 414 13.02 10.77 -14.92
N ALA A 415 13.11 11.89 -14.19
CA ALA A 415 12.08 12.93 -14.21
C ALA A 415 11.94 13.54 -15.62
N HIS A 416 13.04 13.86 -16.32
CA HIS A 416 13.04 14.30 -17.72
C HIS A 416 12.43 13.24 -18.66
N SER A 417 12.76 11.97 -18.46
CA SER A 417 12.22 10.85 -19.25
C SER A 417 10.70 10.72 -19.10
N VAL A 418 10.18 10.86 -17.87
CA VAL A 418 8.72 10.86 -17.58
C VAL A 418 8.05 12.07 -18.21
N ALA A 419 8.64 13.26 -18.09
CA ALA A 419 8.12 14.48 -18.73
C ALA A 419 8.01 14.33 -20.26
N ALA A 420 9.04 13.75 -20.90
CA ALA A 420 9.06 13.51 -22.34
C ALA A 420 7.90 12.66 -22.86
N ASN A 421 7.36 11.74 -22.06
CA ASN A 421 6.24 10.87 -22.44
C ASN A 421 4.92 11.62 -22.63
N TRP A 422 4.81 12.85 -22.13
CA TRP A 422 3.60 13.68 -22.24
C TRP A 422 3.77 14.83 -23.26
N LEU A 423 4.92 14.91 -23.91
CA LEU A 423 5.27 15.95 -24.85
C LEU A 423 5.39 15.40 -26.29
N THR A 424 5.40 16.29 -27.26
CA THR A 424 5.59 15.93 -28.67
C THR A 424 6.61 16.88 -29.33
N GLY A 425 7.13 16.47 -30.48
CA GLY A 425 7.98 17.32 -31.33
C GLY A 425 9.28 17.72 -30.64
N GLU A 426 9.61 19.02 -30.70
CA GLU A 426 10.86 19.56 -30.18
C GLU A 426 10.96 19.52 -28.67
N ALA A 427 9.86 19.78 -27.95
CA ALA A 427 9.83 19.72 -26.49
C ALA A 427 10.16 18.31 -25.98
N MET A 428 9.58 17.27 -26.58
CA MET A 428 9.89 15.88 -26.26
C MET A 428 11.38 15.56 -26.50
N ARG A 429 11.93 15.99 -27.63
CA ARG A 429 13.37 15.76 -27.94
C ARG A 429 14.25 16.42 -26.89
N LYS A 430 13.98 17.68 -26.55
CA LYS A 430 14.73 18.41 -25.52
C LYS A 430 14.75 17.67 -24.18
N GLU A 431 13.62 17.20 -23.72
CA GLU A 431 13.55 16.44 -22.46
C GLU A 431 14.33 15.11 -22.53
N ARG A 432 14.26 14.39 -23.67
CA ARG A 432 15.05 13.16 -23.88
C ARG A 432 16.55 13.42 -23.92
N ASP A 433 16.99 14.51 -24.57
CA ASP A 433 18.41 14.88 -24.63
C ASP A 433 18.95 15.23 -23.24
N GLN A 434 18.15 15.95 -22.41
CA GLN A 434 18.49 16.23 -21.02
C GLN A 434 18.57 14.94 -20.20
N ALA A 435 17.58 14.06 -20.31
CA ALA A 435 17.56 12.77 -19.65
C ALA A 435 18.83 11.96 -19.97
N GLN A 436 19.21 11.91 -21.24
CA GLN A 436 20.39 11.17 -21.67
C GLN A 436 21.71 11.79 -21.18
N ALA A 437 21.80 13.11 -21.16
CA ALA A 437 22.97 13.81 -20.62
C ALA A 437 23.15 13.51 -19.13
N ASP A 438 22.06 13.58 -18.36
CA ASP A 438 22.07 13.30 -16.93
C ASP A 438 22.39 11.83 -16.61
N ALA A 439 21.80 10.88 -17.34
CA ALA A 439 22.11 9.45 -17.16
C ALA A 439 23.59 9.16 -17.41
N ARG A 440 24.16 9.72 -18.47
CA ARG A 440 25.61 9.60 -18.76
C ARG A 440 26.47 10.22 -17.67
N GLN A 441 26.09 11.40 -17.18
CA GLN A 441 26.83 12.07 -16.12
C GLN A 441 26.80 11.25 -14.81
N SER A 442 25.67 10.66 -14.48
CA SER A 442 25.55 9.75 -13.34
C SER A 442 26.54 8.58 -13.42
N VAL A 443 26.64 7.93 -14.58
CA VAL A 443 27.57 6.80 -14.80
C VAL A 443 29.04 7.27 -14.83
N VAL A 444 29.31 8.47 -15.33
CA VAL A 444 30.67 9.05 -15.29
C VAL A 444 31.12 9.29 -13.85
N LEU A 445 30.23 9.83 -13.00
CA LEU A 445 30.52 10.12 -11.60
C LEU A 445 30.60 8.85 -10.73
N ALA A 446 29.76 7.86 -11.03
CA ALA A 446 29.68 6.62 -10.28
C ALA A 446 29.45 5.42 -11.22
N PRO A 447 30.52 4.84 -11.81
CA PRO A 447 30.41 3.76 -12.82
C PRO A 447 29.81 2.43 -12.31
N GLU A 448 29.70 2.28 -10.99
CA GLU A 448 29.09 1.11 -10.36
C GLU A 448 27.69 1.41 -9.78
N LEU A 449 27.11 2.56 -10.10
CA LEU A 449 25.78 2.95 -9.67
C LEU A 449 24.73 2.33 -10.60
N ALA A 450 23.95 1.40 -10.10
CA ALA A 450 22.92 0.69 -10.88
C ALA A 450 21.85 1.63 -11.45
N GLU A 451 21.48 2.68 -10.72
CA GLU A 451 20.47 3.66 -11.08
C GLU A 451 20.86 4.45 -12.35
N GLY A 452 22.13 4.77 -12.52
CA GLY A 452 22.64 5.42 -13.75
C GLY A 452 22.56 4.50 -14.97
N HIS A 453 22.97 3.24 -14.82
CA HIS A 453 22.86 2.22 -15.87
C HIS A 453 21.41 1.91 -16.22
N LEU A 454 20.52 1.81 -15.21
CA LEU A 454 19.08 1.62 -15.45
C LEU A 454 18.49 2.79 -16.26
N ALA A 455 18.85 4.03 -15.94
CA ALA A 455 18.39 5.19 -16.68
C ALA A 455 18.85 5.14 -18.14
N LEU A 456 20.13 4.79 -18.41
CA LEU A 456 20.63 4.60 -19.77
C LEU A 456 19.93 3.47 -20.51
N ALA A 457 19.66 2.34 -19.84
CA ALA A 457 18.97 1.20 -20.40
C ALA A 457 17.57 1.55 -20.91
N VAL A 458 16.76 2.20 -20.05
CA VAL A 458 15.40 2.62 -20.39
C VAL A 458 15.40 3.66 -21.54
N LEU A 459 16.35 4.59 -21.55
CA LEU A 459 16.48 5.56 -22.64
C LEU A 459 16.88 4.91 -23.96
N ALA A 460 17.76 3.92 -23.93
CA ALA A 460 18.17 3.15 -25.11
C ALA A 460 16.99 2.31 -25.65
N GLU A 461 16.24 1.63 -24.78
CA GLU A 461 15.02 0.91 -25.13
C GLU A 461 13.98 1.83 -25.80
N ASN A 462 13.65 2.97 -25.17
CA ASN A 462 12.73 3.97 -25.73
C ASN A 462 13.22 4.56 -27.08
N SER A 463 14.52 4.50 -27.33
CA SER A 463 15.13 4.95 -28.59
C SER A 463 15.29 3.81 -29.60
N LEU A 464 14.82 2.60 -29.28
CA LEU A 464 14.95 1.38 -30.08
C LEU A 464 16.42 1.00 -30.36
N ASP A 465 17.34 1.33 -29.45
CA ASP A 465 18.74 0.88 -29.46
C ASP A 465 18.87 -0.34 -28.53
N PHE A 466 18.38 -1.49 -29.00
CA PHE A 466 18.33 -2.71 -28.21
C PHE A 466 19.69 -3.29 -27.83
N PRO A 467 20.76 -3.18 -28.65
CA PRO A 467 22.09 -3.58 -28.21
C PRO A 467 22.59 -2.79 -26.99
N GLN A 468 22.45 -1.46 -27.02
CA GLN A 468 22.82 -0.61 -25.88
C GLN A 468 21.92 -0.91 -24.67
N ALA A 469 20.59 -0.99 -24.87
CA ALA A 469 19.65 -1.32 -23.80
C ALA A 469 20.02 -2.65 -23.11
N THR A 470 20.36 -3.69 -23.89
CA THR A 470 20.78 -4.99 -23.35
C THR A 470 22.00 -4.85 -22.45
N THR A 471 23.05 -4.15 -22.92
CA THR A 471 24.29 -3.96 -22.16
C THR A 471 24.04 -3.25 -20.84
N GLU A 472 23.27 -2.17 -20.88
CA GLU A 472 23.01 -1.34 -19.71
C GLU A 472 22.06 -2.02 -18.71
N PHE A 473 21.03 -2.74 -19.18
CA PHE A 473 20.16 -3.55 -18.30
C PHE A 473 20.93 -4.68 -17.60
N GLU A 474 21.78 -5.41 -18.33
CA GLU A 474 22.60 -6.48 -17.75
C GLU A 474 23.60 -5.92 -16.73
N ARG A 475 24.16 -4.73 -16.99
CA ARG A 475 25.04 -4.05 -16.04
C ARG A 475 24.29 -3.63 -14.79
N ALA A 476 23.12 -3.00 -14.92
CA ALA A 476 22.27 -2.61 -13.78
C ALA A 476 21.87 -3.83 -12.93
N LEU A 477 21.48 -4.95 -13.58
CA LEU A 477 21.10 -6.18 -12.90
C LEU A 477 22.28 -6.82 -12.14
N ALA A 478 23.49 -6.78 -12.71
CA ALA A 478 24.70 -7.27 -12.06
C ALA A 478 25.08 -6.45 -10.83
N LEU A 479 24.90 -5.11 -10.90
CA LEU A 479 25.21 -4.19 -9.81
C LEU A 479 24.18 -4.22 -8.68
N ALA A 480 22.88 -4.41 -9.00
CA ALA A 480 21.79 -4.40 -8.02
C ALA A 480 20.79 -5.55 -8.26
N PRO A 481 21.19 -6.81 -8.02
CA PRO A 481 20.36 -7.98 -8.31
C PRO A 481 19.13 -8.14 -7.40
N GLY A 482 19.01 -7.32 -6.34
CA GLY A 482 17.88 -7.21 -5.42
C GLY A 482 17.00 -5.98 -5.66
N ASN A 483 17.36 -5.09 -6.59
CA ASN A 483 16.59 -3.88 -6.85
C ASN A 483 15.34 -4.22 -7.68
N VAL A 484 14.15 -3.99 -7.10
CA VAL A 484 12.86 -4.35 -7.70
C VAL A 484 12.61 -3.63 -9.01
N ARG A 485 13.04 -2.36 -9.13
CA ARG A 485 12.87 -1.59 -10.35
C ARG A 485 13.75 -2.15 -11.47
N VAL A 486 15.01 -2.44 -11.19
CA VAL A 486 15.92 -3.10 -12.14
C VAL A 486 15.37 -4.45 -12.60
N LEU A 487 14.93 -5.29 -11.63
CA LEU A 487 14.34 -6.60 -11.93
C LEU A 487 13.08 -6.50 -12.79
N GLY A 488 12.22 -5.52 -12.51
CA GLY A 488 10.96 -5.31 -13.24
C GLY A 488 11.17 -4.82 -14.66
N ASP A 489 12.00 -3.79 -14.84
CA ASP A 489 12.26 -3.16 -16.16
C ASP A 489 13.08 -4.12 -17.04
N TYR A 490 14.20 -4.68 -16.51
CA TYR A 490 14.95 -5.73 -17.21
C TYR A 490 14.07 -6.92 -17.60
N GLY A 491 13.18 -7.34 -16.71
CA GLY A 491 12.36 -8.52 -16.93
C GLY A 491 11.41 -8.40 -18.12
N VAL A 492 10.73 -7.25 -18.26
CA VAL A 492 9.87 -6.98 -19.42
C VAL A 492 10.72 -6.87 -20.68
N PHE A 493 11.80 -6.09 -20.64
CA PHE A 493 12.73 -5.94 -21.77
C PHE A 493 13.27 -7.31 -22.24
N ALA A 494 13.73 -8.17 -21.32
CA ALA A 494 14.25 -9.48 -21.68
C ALA A 494 13.22 -10.35 -22.40
N VAL A 495 11.94 -10.30 -22.00
CA VAL A 495 10.85 -10.98 -22.72
C VAL A 495 10.68 -10.41 -24.12
N TYR A 496 10.70 -9.11 -24.28
CA TYR A 496 10.56 -8.45 -25.58
C TYR A 496 11.72 -8.81 -26.54
N MET A 497 12.90 -9.00 -25.98
CA MET A 497 14.07 -9.50 -26.73
C MET A 497 14.04 -11.01 -27.01
N GLY A 498 12.97 -11.73 -26.59
CA GLY A 498 12.81 -13.17 -26.79
C GLY A 498 13.42 -14.04 -25.70
N ARG A 499 13.92 -13.46 -24.60
CA ARG A 499 14.51 -14.19 -23.45
C ARG A 499 13.48 -14.38 -22.33
N ALA A 500 12.37 -15.05 -22.67
CA ALA A 500 11.18 -15.14 -21.81
C ALA A 500 11.45 -15.69 -20.41
N ASP A 501 12.20 -16.80 -20.29
CA ASP A 501 12.45 -17.43 -18.99
C ASP A 501 13.30 -16.55 -18.06
N ALA A 502 14.32 -15.87 -18.60
CA ALA A 502 15.13 -14.93 -17.83
C ALA A 502 14.31 -13.74 -17.34
N GLY A 503 13.49 -13.17 -18.22
CA GLY A 503 12.63 -12.04 -17.88
C GLY A 503 11.58 -12.39 -16.85
N ILE A 504 10.85 -13.48 -17.02
CA ILE A 504 9.82 -13.94 -16.07
C ILE A 504 10.45 -14.28 -14.71
N THR A 505 11.64 -14.87 -14.69
CA THR A 505 12.37 -15.18 -13.44
C THR A 505 12.71 -13.89 -12.68
N ALA A 506 13.22 -12.86 -13.38
CA ALA A 506 13.52 -11.56 -12.77
C ALA A 506 12.27 -10.90 -12.18
N ILE A 507 11.15 -10.85 -12.93
CA ILE A 507 9.91 -10.24 -12.43
C ILE A 507 9.30 -11.03 -11.28
N ARG A 508 9.37 -12.36 -11.30
CA ARG A 508 8.93 -13.18 -10.16
C ARG A 508 9.74 -12.88 -8.90
N ARG A 509 11.05 -12.67 -9.05
CA ARG A 509 11.89 -12.21 -7.94
C ARG A 509 11.46 -10.82 -7.45
N ALA A 510 11.19 -9.88 -8.36
CA ALA A 510 10.62 -8.58 -7.99
C ALA A 510 9.30 -8.73 -7.22
N ALA A 511 8.41 -9.64 -7.64
CA ALA A 511 7.13 -9.88 -6.97
C ALA A 511 7.25 -10.53 -5.58
N VAL A 512 8.35 -11.20 -5.29
CA VAL A 512 8.67 -11.68 -3.93
C VAL A 512 9.16 -10.53 -3.05
N LEU A 513 9.99 -9.63 -3.60
CA LEU A 513 10.53 -8.49 -2.86
C LEU A 513 9.52 -7.33 -2.70
N ASP A 514 8.53 -7.24 -3.59
CA ASP A 514 7.50 -6.19 -3.58
C ASP A 514 6.09 -6.78 -3.75
N PRO A 515 5.62 -7.59 -2.79
CA PRO A 515 4.40 -8.38 -2.92
C PRO A 515 3.12 -7.55 -3.00
N LEU A 516 3.12 -6.33 -2.44
CA LEU A 516 1.97 -5.44 -2.39
C LEU A 516 2.00 -4.36 -3.50
N ASN A 517 2.92 -4.46 -4.46
CA ASN A 517 3.01 -3.53 -5.58
C ASN A 517 2.15 -4.00 -6.77
N PRO A 518 1.07 -3.29 -7.11
CA PRO A 518 0.23 -3.66 -8.26
C PRO A 518 0.98 -3.56 -9.58
N ALA A 519 1.91 -2.60 -9.75
CA ALA A 519 2.68 -2.46 -10.98
C ALA A 519 3.58 -3.68 -11.27
N VAL A 520 4.17 -4.29 -10.24
CA VAL A 520 4.97 -5.52 -10.40
C VAL A 520 4.09 -6.69 -10.87
N ARG A 521 2.85 -6.80 -10.35
CA ARG A 521 1.88 -7.79 -10.82
C ARG A 521 1.46 -7.54 -12.27
N GLY A 522 1.30 -6.28 -12.65
CA GLY A 522 1.02 -5.87 -14.03
C GLY A 522 2.17 -6.26 -14.97
N ARG A 523 3.42 -5.95 -14.61
CA ARG A 523 4.61 -6.35 -15.38
C ARG A 523 4.72 -7.86 -15.55
N LEU A 524 4.45 -8.64 -14.47
CA LEU A 524 4.44 -10.09 -14.55
C LEU A 524 3.37 -10.58 -15.54
N GLY A 525 2.16 -10.05 -15.48
CA GLY A 525 1.10 -10.37 -16.42
C GLY A 525 1.50 -10.06 -17.87
N THR A 526 2.09 -8.88 -18.12
CA THR A 526 2.59 -8.46 -19.43
C THR A 526 3.68 -9.41 -19.94
N ALA A 527 4.69 -9.70 -19.13
CA ALA A 527 5.75 -10.63 -19.49
C ALA A 527 5.20 -12.03 -19.85
N LEU A 528 4.25 -12.53 -19.07
CA LEU A 528 3.61 -13.83 -19.32
C LEU A 528 2.74 -13.80 -20.60
N LEU A 529 2.03 -12.71 -20.89
CA LEU A 529 1.25 -12.52 -22.10
C LEU A 529 2.14 -12.60 -23.36
N TYR A 530 3.24 -11.84 -23.37
CA TYR A 530 4.17 -11.83 -24.50
C TYR A 530 5.01 -13.11 -24.59
N ALA A 531 5.19 -13.83 -23.48
CA ALA A 531 5.73 -15.19 -23.47
C ALA A 531 4.70 -16.27 -23.85
N ARG A 532 3.45 -15.87 -24.20
CA ARG A 532 2.33 -16.75 -24.59
C ARG A 532 1.85 -17.70 -23.48
N ARG A 533 2.13 -17.36 -22.21
CA ARG A 533 1.69 -18.10 -21.00
C ARG A 533 0.39 -17.46 -20.49
N TYR A 534 -0.68 -17.55 -21.28
CA TYR A 534 -1.90 -16.75 -21.11
C TYR A 534 -2.67 -17.03 -19.81
N ASP A 535 -2.77 -18.29 -19.36
CA ASP A 535 -3.44 -18.64 -18.10
C ASP A 535 -2.73 -18.05 -16.88
N GLU A 536 -1.39 -18.06 -16.91
CA GLU A 536 -0.60 -17.44 -15.86
C GLU A 536 -0.68 -15.90 -15.91
N ALA A 537 -0.78 -15.33 -17.11
CA ALA A 537 -1.02 -13.89 -17.29
C ALA A 537 -2.35 -13.47 -16.67
N LEU A 538 -3.43 -14.25 -16.89
CA LEU A 538 -4.74 -14.02 -16.27
C LEU A 538 -4.63 -14.04 -14.73
N THR A 539 -3.91 -15.02 -14.18
CA THR A 539 -3.69 -15.12 -12.73
C THR A 539 -2.98 -13.88 -12.20
N ALA A 540 -1.93 -13.40 -12.90
CA ALA A 540 -1.17 -12.21 -12.52
C ALA A 540 -2.02 -10.93 -12.60
N TYR A 541 -2.82 -10.76 -13.64
CA TYR A 541 -3.72 -9.62 -13.79
C TYR A 541 -4.89 -9.65 -12.79
N GLN A 542 -5.39 -10.84 -12.43
CA GLN A 542 -6.38 -10.95 -11.36
C GLN A 542 -5.78 -10.56 -10.01
N ALA A 543 -4.54 -10.96 -9.73
CA ALA A 543 -3.83 -10.56 -8.51
C ALA A 543 -3.58 -9.03 -8.47
N LEU A 544 -3.27 -8.41 -9.62
CA LEU A 544 -3.18 -6.95 -9.75
C LEU A 544 -4.51 -6.28 -9.36
N ILE A 545 -5.63 -6.73 -9.93
CA ILE A 545 -6.97 -6.15 -9.66
C ILE A 545 -7.38 -6.35 -8.20
N ASN A 546 -6.98 -7.47 -7.58
CA ASN A 546 -7.25 -7.73 -6.17
C ASN A 546 -6.46 -6.81 -5.25
N LEU A 547 -5.23 -6.45 -5.63
CA LEU A 547 -4.40 -5.50 -4.88
C LEU A 547 -4.90 -4.07 -5.03
N ASP A 548 -5.24 -3.68 -6.26
CA ASP A 548 -5.75 -2.35 -6.58
C ASP A 548 -6.86 -2.42 -7.64
N PRO A 549 -8.13 -2.46 -7.22
CA PRO A 549 -9.27 -2.43 -8.13
C PRO A 549 -9.38 -1.13 -8.96
N GLY A 550 -8.67 -0.08 -8.53
CA GLY A 550 -8.60 1.21 -9.22
C GLY A 550 -7.54 1.26 -10.31
N TYR A 551 -6.58 0.32 -10.33
CA TYR A 551 -5.44 0.36 -11.25
C TYR A 551 -5.89 0.46 -12.70
N PRO A 552 -5.45 1.51 -13.45
CA PRO A 552 -6.07 1.85 -14.73
C PRO A 552 -5.99 0.73 -15.77
N LEU A 553 -4.86 0.03 -15.85
CA LEU A 553 -4.59 -0.97 -16.90
C LEU A 553 -5.07 -2.39 -16.55
N GLY A 554 -5.40 -2.69 -15.29
CA GLY A 554 -5.66 -4.06 -14.83
C GLY A 554 -6.76 -4.77 -15.64
N TYR A 555 -7.89 -4.11 -15.83
CA TYR A 555 -9.04 -4.68 -16.55
C TYR A 555 -8.78 -4.82 -18.04
N ALA A 556 -8.18 -3.83 -18.69
CA ALA A 556 -7.83 -3.89 -20.11
C ALA A 556 -6.86 -5.05 -20.39
N SER A 557 -5.79 -5.16 -19.60
CA SER A 557 -4.78 -6.20 -19.76
C SER A 557 -5.35 -7.60 -19.53
N ARG A 558 -6.22 -7.77 -18.52
CA ARG A 558 -6.96 -9.03 -18.31
C ARG A 558 -7.87 -9.35 -19.47
N GLY A 559 -8.56 -8.36 -20.03
CA GLY A 559 -9.42 -8.53 -21.21
C GLY A 559 -8.62 -8.97 -22.44
N VAL A 560 -7.44 -8.39 -22.66
CA VAL A 560 -6.51 -8.80 -23.72
C VAL A 560 -6.07 -10.25 -23.54
N ALA A 561 -5.77 -10.69 -22.30
CA ALA A 561 -5.43 -12.09 -22.02
C ALA A 561 -6.60 -13.05 -22.29
N TYR A 562 -7.84 -12.70 -21.92
CA TYR A 562 -9.01 -13.47 -22.29
C TYR A 562 -9.21 -13.56 -23.81
N TYR A 563 -8.97 -12.44 -24.51
CA TYR A 563 -9.04 -12.42 -25.98
C TYR A 563 -8.07 -13.42 -26.61
N THR A 564 -6.83 -13.48 -26.14
CA THR A 564 -5.81 -14.42 -26.66
C THR A 564 -6.17 -15.89 -26.40
N LEU A 565 -6.93 -16.17 -25.33
CA LEU A 565 -7.47 -17.51 -25.03
C LEU A 565 -8.75 -17.83 -25.81
N GLY A 566 -9.33 -16.88 -26.52
CA GLY A 566 -10.59 -17.04 -27.25
C GLY A 566 -11.85 -16.91 -26.40
N ASP A 567 -11.75 -16.58 -25.11
CA ASP A 567 -12.90 -16.27 -24.27
C ASP A 567 -13.35 -14.82 -24.48
N LEU A 568 -14.06 -14.63 -25.62
CA LEU A 568 -14.47 -13.31 -26.06
C LEU A 568 -15.52 -12.64 -25.15
N GLN A 569 -16.31 -13.41 -24.41
CA GLN A 569 -17.30 -12.84 -23.48
C GLN A 569 -16.63 -12.27 -22.24
N SER A 570 -15.69 -13.00 -21.65
CA SER A 570 -14.89 -12.50 -20.51
C SER A 570 -13.98 -11.35 -20.93
N ALA A 571 -13.41 -11.38 -22.14
CA ALA A 571 -12.64 -10.28 -22.73
C ALA A 571 -13.46 -9.00 -22.79
N ARG A 572 -14.66 -9.09 -23.39
CA ARG A 572 -15.60 -7.96 -23.48
C ARG A 572 -15.94 -7.40 -22.09
N ALA A 573 -16.41 -8.26 -21.18
CA ALA A 573 -16.81 -7.86 -19.84
C ALA A 573 -15.67 -7.18 -19.07
N SER A 574 -14.44 -7.68 -19.24
CA SER A 574 -13.28 -7.09 -18.60
C SER A 574 -12.94 -5.70 -19.15
N CYS A 575 -12.97 -5.50 -20.48
CA CYS A 575 -12.66 -4.22 -21.10
C CYS A 575 -13.78 -3.19 -20.94
N GLU A 576 -15.06 -3.62 -20.91
CA GLU A 576 -16.21 -2.78 -20.62
C GLU A 576 -16.24 -2.28 -19.15
N ALA A 577 -15.50 -2.91 -18.23
CA ALA A 577 -15.42 -2.46 -16.83
C ALA A 577 -14.74 -1.08 -16.65
N LYS A 578 -13.86 -0.68 -17.59
CA LYS A 578 -13.17 0.63 -17.62
C LYS A 578 -13.12 1.15 -19.07
N PRO A 579 -14.25 1.50 -19.70
CA PRO A 579 -14.32 1.77 -21.14
C PRO A 579 -13.70 3.11 -21.55
N ASP A 580 -13.44 3.99 -20.60
CA ASP A 580 -12.96 5.35 -20.88
C ASP A 580 -11.46 5.43 -21.12
N ILE A 581 -10.69 4.39 -20.75
CA ILE A 581 -9.24 4.37 -21.00
C ILE A 581 -8.93 3.82 -22.40
N VAL A 582 -7.91 4.39 -23.04
CA VAL A 582 -7.48 4.02 -24.39
C VAL A 582 -7.17 2.51 -24.53
N PRO A 583 -6.43 1.85 -23.61
CA PRO A 583 -6.19 0.40 -23.69
C PRO A 583 -7.45 -0.46 -23.70
N SER A 584 -8.50 -0.08 -22.96
CA SER A 584 -9.77 -0.79 -22.99
C SER A 584 -10.47 -0.65 -24.34
N ARG A 585 -10.38 0.51 -24.98
CA ARG A 585 -10.98 0.73 -26.32
C ARG A 585 -10.27 -0.10 -27.39
N PHE A 586 -8.95 -0.25 -27.34
CA PHE A 586 -8.22 -1.18 -28.21
C PHE A 586 -8.65 -2.63 -27.96
N CYS A 587 -8.75 -3.05 -26.71
CA CYS A 587 -9.25 -4.37 -26.35
C CYS A 587 -10.68 -4.59 -26.90
N LEU A 588 -11.57 -3.62 -26.77
CA LEU A 588 -12.93 -3.70 -27.31
C LEU A 588 -12.95 -3.73 -28.84
N ALA A 589 -12.06 -3.00 -29.53
CA ALA A 589 -11.93 -3.05 -30.98
C ALA A 589 -11.56 -4.46 -31.47
N PHE A 590 -10.62 -5.14 -30.83
CA PHE A 590 -10.31 -6.55 -31.12
C PHE A 590 -11.49 -7.47 -30.84
N THR A 591 -12.09 -7.32 -29.66
CA THR A 591 -13.10 -8.25 -29.14
C THR A 591 -14.41 -8.15 -29.89
N TYR A 592 -14.89 -6.93 -30.20
CA TYR A 592 -16.11 -6.72 -30.95
C TYR A 592 -16.03 -7.27 -32.38
N GLU A 593 -14.86 -7.10 -33.04
CA GLU A 593 -14.65 -7.68 -34.36
C GLU A 593 -14.82 -9.20 -34.36
N LYS A 594 -14.13 -9.88 -33.41
CA LYS A 594 -14.25 -11.34 -33.28
C LYS A 594 -15.66 -11.82 -32.89
N LEU A 595 -16.43 -10.97 -32.23
CA LEU A 595 -17.85 -11.23 -31.89
C LEU A 595 -18.80 -10.93 -33.06
N GLY A 596 -18.30 -10.53 -34.23
CA GLY A 596 -19.13 -10.15 -35.39
C GLY A 596 -19.79 -8.77 -35.27
N ARG A 597 -19.37 -7.97 -34.30
CA ARG A 597 -19.88 -6.61 -34.03
C ARG A 597 -18.99 -5.56 -34.70
N HIS A 598 -18.80 -5.68 -36.01
CA HIS A 598 -17.88 -4.86 -36.79
C HIS A 598 -18.11 -3.34 -36.62
N ALA A 599 -19.39 -2.90 -36.65
CA ALA A 599 -19.71 -1.48 -36.48
C ALA A 599 -19.24 -0.91 -35.13
N ASP A 600 -19.39 -1.70 -34.05
CA ASP A 600 -18.94 -1.31 -32.72
C ASP A 600 -17.40 -1.30 -32.62
N ALA A 601 -16.74 -2.28 -33.27
CA ALA A 601 -15.26 -2.34 -33.32
C ALA A 601 -14.70 -1.09 -34.02
N VAL A 602 -15.26 -0.73 -35.18
CA VAL A 602 -14.86 0.49 -35.93
C VAL A 602 -15.14 1.75 -35.12
N ALA A 603 -16.28 1.83 -34.41
CA ALA A 603 -16.61 2.97 -33.56
C ALA A 603 -15.59 3.16 -32.41
N MET A 604 -15.11 2.06 -31.79
CA MET A 604 -14.06 2.13 -30.74
C MET A 604 -12.75 2.67 -31.31
N LEU A 605 -12.29 2.15 -32.44
CA LEU A 605 -11.06 2.62 -33.08
C LEU A 605 -11.17 4.07 -33.53
N ALA A 606 -12.29 4.46 -34.17
CA ALA A 606 -12.53 5.84 -34.60
C ALA A 606 -12.54 6.83 -33.44
N LYS A 607 -13.08 6.43 -32.28
CA LYS A 607 -13.06 7.25 -31.07
C LYS A 607 -11.63 7.50 -30.59
N VAL A 608 -10.77 6.47 -30.57
CA VAL A 608 -9.36 6.64 -30.21
C VAL A 608 -8.66 7.58 -31.18
N GLN A 609 -8.86 7.41 -32.50
CA GLN A 609 -8.25 8.25 -33.52
C GLN A 609 -8.73 9.71 -33.44
N ALA A 610 -10.02 9.94 -33.20
CA ALA A 610 -10.57 11.28 -33.08
C ALA A 610 -10.00 12.06 -31.86
N GLU A 611 -9.77 11.37 -30.76
CA GLU A 611 -9.27 11.98 -29.53
C GLU A 611 -7.72 12.13 -29.52
N ASN A 612 -6.99 11.24 -30.20
CA ASN A 612 -5.53 11.11 -30.07
C ASN A 612 -4.77 11.22 -31.40
N GLY A 613 -5.46 11.35 -32.54
CA GLY A 613 -4.80 11.38 -33.86
C GLY A 613 -3.94 10.15 -34.11
N ASP A 614 -2.72 10.36 -34.58
CA ASP A 614 -1.75 9.31 -34.89
C ASP A 614 -0.81 8.98 -33.72
N ALA A 615 -1.20 9.23 -32.47
CA ALA A 615 -0.35 9.03 -31.31
C ALA A 615 -0.04 7.55 -30.99
N PHE A 616 -0.82 6.62 -31.55
CA PHE A 616 -0.70 5.17 -31.26
C PHE A 616 -0.52 4.31 -32.53
N PRO A 617 0.43 4.62 -33.44
CA PRO A 617 0.50 3.96 -34.74
C PRO A 617 0.77 2.46 -34.62
N TYR A 618 1.57 2.00 -33.65
CA TYR A 618 1.78 0.58 -33.41
C TYR A 618 0.49 -0.15 -33.01
N TYR A 619 -0.30 0.43 -32.10
CA TYR A 619 -1.58 -0.18 -31.69
C TYR A 619 -2.61 -0.17 -32.83
N TYR A 620 -2.61 0.84 -33.70
CA TYR A 620 -3.46 0.81 -34.91
C TYR A 620 -3.04 -0.33 -35.84
N ALA A 621 -1.73 -0.58 -35.99
CA ALA A 621 -1.24 -1.72 -36.76
C ALA A 621 -1.74 -3.06 -36.18
N THR A 622 -1.66 -3.24 -34.84
CA THR A 622 -2.15 -4.46 -34.19
C THR A 622 -3.64 -4.67 -34.39
N VAL A 623 -4.47 -3.61 -34.27
CA VAL A 623 -5.93 -3.70 -34.53
C VAL A 623 -6.22 -4.16 -35.94
N HIS A 624 -5.63 -3.50 -36.95
CA HIS A 624 -5.84 -3.88 -38.34
C HIS A 624 -5.31 -5.27 -38.69
N ALA A 625 -4.20 -5.71 -38.06
CA ALA A 625 -3.70 -7.08 -38.19
C ALA A 625 -4.70 -8.11 -37.68
N GLN A 626 -5.29 -7.89 -36.52
CA GLN A 626 -6.30 -8.77 -35.92
C GLN A 626 -7.65 -8.76 -36.68
N TRP A 627 -7.94 -7.68 -37.40
CA TRP A 627 -9.09 -7.59 -38.32
C TRP A 627 -8.84 -8.23 -39.67
N GLY A 628 -7.62 -8.72 -39.96
CA GLY A 628 -7.23 -9.26 -41.27
C GLY A 628 -6.95 -8.20 -42.35
N ASN A 629 -6.94 -6.92 -41.99
CA ASN A 629 -6.63 -5.80 -42.88
C ASN A 629 -5.13 -5.62 -43.07
N ILE A 630 -4.43 -6.62 -43.61
CA ILE A 630 -2.97 -6.72 -43.68
C ILE A 630 -2.31 -5.47 -44.30
N GLY A 631 -2.86 -4.95 -45.42
CA GLY A 631 -2.32 -3.74 -46.07
C GLY A 631 -2.32 -2.52 -45.15
N LYS A 632 -3.46 -2.28 -44.47
CA LYS A 632 -3.60 -1.16 -43.54
C LYS A 632 -2.74 -1.34 -42.29
N ALA A 633 -2.62 -2.57 -41.79
CA ALA A 633 -1.76 -2.90 -40.67
C ALA A 633 -0.27 -2.57 -40.97
N LEU A 634 0.20 -2.91 -42.18
CA LEU A 634 1.57 -2.61 -42.62
C LEU A 634 1.79 -1.10 -42.79
N GLU A 635 0.81 -0.34 -43.33
CA GLU A 635 0.90 1.13 -43.42
C GLU A 635 1.09 1.78 -42.03
N TRP A 636 0.34 1.32 -41.02
CA TRP A 636 0.46 1.80 -39.66
C TRP A 636 1.79 1.36 -39.01
N LEU A 637 2.24 0.14 -39.28
CA LEU A 637 3.51 -0.36 -38.75
C LEU A 637 4.71 0.44 -39.31
N GLU A 638 4.68 0.77 -40.62
CA GLU A 638 5.66 1.66 -41.24
C GLU A 638 5.61 3.09 -40.65
N THR A 639 4.41 3.56 -40.31
CA THR A 639 4.24 4.84 -39.63
C THR A 639 4.85 4.78 -38.21
N ALA A 640 4.60 3.71 -37.46
CA ALA A 640 5.22 3.48 -36.15
C ALA A 640 6.75 3.46 -36.25
N TYR A 641 7.30 2.76 -37.25
CA TYR A 641 8.74 2.71 -37.49
C TYR A 641 9.32 4.10 -37.83
N ARG A 642 8.67 4.83 -38.75
CA ARG A 642 9.10 6.19 -39.13
C ARG A 642 9.06 7.18 -37.96
N LEU A 643 8.05 7.07 -37.08
CA LEU A 643 7.91 7.93 -35.90
C LEU A 643 8.76 7.44 -34.71
N ARG A 644 9.43 6.28 -34.84
CA ARG A 644 10.18 5.62 -33.78
C ARG A 644 9.31 5.40 -32.53
N ASP A 645 8.11 4.84 -32.76
CA ASP A 645 7.19 4.48 -31.67
C ASP A 645 7.88 3.46 -30.76
N SER A 646 8.01 3.79 -29.47
CA SER A 646 8.68 2.92 -28.49
C SER A 646 8.02 1.56 -28.34
N ASN A 647 6.71 1.42 -28.63
CA ASN A 647 6.00 0.14 -28.57
C ASN A 647 6.47 -0.90 -29.61
N LEU A 648 7.35 -0.49 -30.55
CA LEU A 648 8.06 -1.42 -31.43
C LEU A 648 9.07 -2.32 -30.70
N ASP A 649 9.37 -2.05 -29.44
CA ASP A 649 10.19 -2.89 -28.56
C ASP A 649 9.65 -4.32 -28.43
N SER A 650 8.33 -4.49 -28.42
CA SER A 650 7.64 -5.77 -28.32
C SER A 650 7.42 -6.50 -29.66
N LEU A 651 7.75 -5.89 -30.79
CA LEU A 651 7.44 -6.39 -32.14
C LEU A 651 7.87 -7.84 -32.36
N LYS A 652 9.03 -8.26 -31.83
CA LYS A 652 9.57 -9.61 -32.00
C LYS A 652 8.65 -10.70 -31.41
N VAL A 653 7.96 -10.41 -30.33
CA VAL A 653 7.20 -11.40 -29.55
C VAL A 653 5.70 -11.16 -29.51
N ASP A 654 5.21 -10.02 -29.97
CA ASP A 654 3.82 -9.61 -29.88
C ASP A 654 2.87 -10.57 -30.62
N PRO A 655 1.92 -11.24 -29.92
CA PRO A 655 0.97 -12.15 -30.56
C PRO A 655 -0.06 -11.42 -31.45
N PHE A 656 -0.30 -10.13 -31.22
CA PHE A 656 -1.29 -9.37 -31.99
C PHE A 656 -0.80 -9.01 -33.39
N ILE A 657 0.52 -9.05 -33.62
CA ILE A 657 1.13 -8.77 -34.91
C ILE A 657 1.47 -10.04 -35.71
N ASP A 658 1.19 -11.23 -35.18
CA ASP A 658 1.48 -12.52 -35.82
C ASP A 658 0.96 -12.63 -37.27
N PRO A 659 -0.23 -12.08 -37.63
CA PRO A 659 -0.70 -12.13 -39.02
C PRO A 659 0.26 -11.47 -40.03
N LEU A 660 1.14 -10.56 -39.59
CA LEU A 660 2.07 -9.84 -40.45
C LEU A 660 3.45 -10.50 -40.59
N ARG A 661 3.81 -11.50 -39.77
CA ARG A 661 5.20 -12.04 -39.70
C ARG A 661 5.73 -12.59 -41.01
N LYS A 662 4.84 -13.05 -41.92
CA LYS A 662 5.23 -13.57 -43.24
C LYS A 662 5.37 -12.48 -44.30
N GLU A 663 4.94 -11.27 -44.01
CA GLU A 663 4.95 -10.16 -44.95
C GLU A 663 6.38 -9.62 -45.14
N PRO A 664 6.86 -9.44 -46.36
CA PRO A 664 8.20 -8.91 -46.61
C PRO A 664 8.46 -7.52 -46.02
N ARG A 665 7.42 -6.67 -45.98
CA ARG A 665 7.48 -5.31 -45.38
C ARG A 665 7.68 -5.40 -43.86
N PHE A 666 7.01 -6.30 -43.18
CA PHE A 666 7.21 -6.57 -41.76
C PHE A 666 8.64 -7.04 -41.47
N GLN A 667 9.11 -8.03 -42.23
CA GLN A 667 10.47 -8.60 -42.07
C GLN A 667 11.57 -7.56 -42.34
N ALA A 668 11.31 -6.59 -43.20
CA ALA A 668 12.23 -5.47 -43.41
C ALA A 668 12.35 -4.61 -42.15
N ILE A 669 11.24 -4.23 -41.55
CA ILE A 669 11.21 -3.45 -40.28
C ILE A 669 11.88 -4.21 -39.15
N GLU A 670 11.56 -5.52 -38.99
CA GLU A 670 12.15 -6.36 -37.93
C GLU A 670 13.68 -6.44 -38.04
N ARG A 671 14.24 -6.55 -39.27
CA ARG A 671 15.69 -6.53 -39.51
C ARG A 671 16.33 -5.18 -39.19
N GLU A 672 15.67 -4.08 -39.55
CA GLU A 672 16.17 -2.73 -39.26
C GLU A 672 16.20 -2.41 -37.75
N LEU A 673 15.31 -2.99 -36.95
CA LEU A 673 15.26 -2.83 -35.51
C LEU A 673 16.39 -3.56 -34.76
N LYS A 674 17.11 -4.50 -35.43
CA LYS A 674 18.31 -5.18 -34.90
C LYS A 674 18.09 -5.81 -33.52
N PHE A 675 16.99 -6.53 -33.35
CA PHE A 675 16.79 -7.29 -32.11
C PHE A 675 17.98 -8.20 -31.81
N PRO A 676 18.43 -8.29 -30.54
CA PRO A 676 19.45 -9.25 -30.13
C PRO A 676 19.05 -10.69 -30.49
N GLN A 677 20.05 -11.51 -30.86
CA GLN A 677 19.84 -12.92 -31.21
C GLN A 677 19.69 -13.80 -29.97
#